data_d08984df821a0ca0c7c46028817086e4
#
_entry.id   d08984df821a0ca0c7c46028817086e4
#
_cell.length_a   1.000
_cell.length_b   1.000
_cell.length_c   1.000
_cell.angle_alpha   90.00
_cell.angle_beta   90.00
_cell.angle_gamma   90.00
#
_symmetry.space_group_name_H-M   'P 1'
#
loop_
_entity.id
_entity.type
_entity.pdbx_description
1 polymer ?
#
loop_
_entity_poly.entity_id
_entity_poly.type
_entity_poly.pdbx_seq_one_letter_code
_entity_poly.pdbx_strand_id
1 'polypeptide(L)'
;MGRIVGIDLGTTNSVVAVLEGGRPQVIANAEGGRTTPSVVGFSREQELLVGQLARRQLVLNPRNTFANLKRFVGRAWEELDEASLGVPYTVRANDQGNVRVVCPVTEREYAPEELVASILRKLVDDASTYLGESVEAAVITVPAYFNDAQRQATRDAGRLAGLQVERILNEPTAAALAYGFDRSTVKRVLVFDLGGGTFDVSVLRIANGVFDVKATSGDTQLGGNDWDRRIVDWLAEAFQREHGIDLRRDRQALQRLSEAAEKAKIELSGVRSTPISLPFIATAEAGPLHIETTLERSVFESLCPDLLDRLLRPVQGALRDSGFAAEAIDDVVLVGGATRMPMVQEMVRTLIPREPCQSVNPDEVVAIGAAVQAGILTGELRDLMLNDVTPLSLGLETIGGVMKVLIPRNTPIPVRKSDVFSTSEANQNAVEIHVLQGERQMADGNKSLGRFRLSGIPPAPRGVPQVQVSFDIDANGLLQVSATDRTTGRQQSVSIQGGTNLSEEEITRLLEEAERKASEDRRRRVAIDRRNRAQTLVSQAERRLRDAALELGPYGAERQQRAVELALRDVQELLGEAESPELELAVSQLQEALFGLNRRLLSERRAETGPLQGIKNTLGTLRDELFSDDDWDDWDRDGRGDPWGTPPRRPSMERFGEGPLGGAPTGLGRGGLESYGRSARDREDERRFGVGGPNRFAGDGGGYSNPDAGDGGMDYAGGGDGGSRFAGDGSSGYEDRYGGGYGASRYGDAASGGAGGSSRNRNDDPFSDGRTGPYPRDSSEIARSDWAVTPDSGAGEPDRGRGDRAAGARDSSWPESVQEPRQPRRRPALDPDDPWADG
;
A
#
# COMPACT_ATOMS: atom_id res chain seq x y z
N MET A 1 -25.63 2.05 -4.23
CA MET A 1 -24.20 2.37 -4.25
C MET A 1 -23.50 1.07 -4.00
N GLY A 2 -22.50 0.72 -4.84
CA GLY A 2 -21.68 -0.47 -4.63
C GLY A 2 -20.94 -0.42 -3.29
N ARG A 3 -20.40 -1.56 -2.83
CA ARG A 3 -19.60 -1.62 -1.59
C ARG A 3 -18.35 -0.78 -1.74
N ILE A 4 -18.00 -0.05 -0.69
CA ILE A 4 -16.75 0.71 -0.59
C ILE A 4 -15.82 -0.06 0.34
N VAL A 5 -14.61 -0.36 -0.13
CA VAL A 5 -13.57 -1.01 0.68
C VAL A 5 -12.51 -0.02 1.12
N GLY A 6 -11.82 -0.33 2.21
CA GLY A 6 -10.62 0.36 2.65
C GLY A 6 -9.38 -0.41 2.20
N ILE A 7 -8.46 0.26 1.54
CA ILE A 7 -7.22 -0.36 1.05
C ILE A 7 -6.02 0.35 1.66
N ASP A 8 -5.18 -0.41 2.34
CA ASP A 8 -3.82 -0.03 2.69
C ASP A 8 -2.90 -0.42 1.53
N LEU A 9 -2.43 0.56 0.78
CA LEU A 9 -1.49 0.36 -0.32
C LEU A 9 -0.05 0.49 0.19
N GLY A 10 0.48 -0.56 0.81
CA GLY A 10 1.82 -0.54 1.40
C GLY A 10 2.96 -0.73 0.40
N THR A 11 4.18 -0.32 0.78
CA THR A 11 5.39 -0.51 -0.05
C THR A 11 5.74 -2.00 -0.23
N THR A 12 5.62 -2.78 0.84
CA THR A 12 5.99 -4.21 0.88
C THR A 12 4.77 -5.11 0.78
N ASN A 13 3.74 -4.81 1.57
CA ASN A 13 2.48 -5.55 1.61
C ASN A 13 1.30 -4.58 1.57
N SER A 14 0.22 -5.00 0.94
CA SER A 14 -1.06 -4.26 0.90
C SER A 14 -2.15 -5.08 1.58
N VAL A 15 -3.17 -4.40 2.09
CA VAL A 15 -4.27 -5.01 2.84
C VAL A 15 -5.59 -4.40 2.40
N VAL A 16 -6.63 -5.21 2.30
CA VAL A 16 -8.00 -4.75 2.04
C VAL A 16 -8.91 -5.09 3.21
N ALA A 17 -9.79 -4.16 3.56
CA ALA A 17 -10.75 -4.32 4.63
C ALA A 17 -12.11 -3.73 4.25
N VAL A 18 -13.16 -4.19 4.90
CA VAL A 18 -14.54 -3.75 4.66
C VAL A 18 -15.23 -3.47 5.99
N LEU A 19 -16.24 -2.62 5.97
CA LEU A 19 -17.15 -2.45 7.11
C LEU A 19 -18.35 -3.41 6.97
N GLU A 20 -18.48 -4.38 7.87
CA GLU A 20 -19.59 -5.33 7.90
C GLU A 20 -20.31 -5.27 9.24
N GLY A 21 -21.62 -5.05 9.20
CA GLY A 21 -22.43 -4.95 10.42
C GLY A 21 -21.96 -3.88 11.41
N GLY A 22 -21.39 -2.78 10.91
CA GLY A 22 -20.83 -1.68 11.69
C GLY A 22 -19.46 -1.97 12.31
N ARG A 23 -18.78 -3.05 11.90
CA ARG A 23 -17.41 -3.39 12.35
C ARG A 23 -16.47 -3.55 11.18
N PRO A 24 -15.27 -2.99 11.26
CA PRO A 24 -14.28 -3.17 10.21
C PRO A 24 -13.64 -4.56 10.29
N GLN A 25 -13.50 -5.22 9.15
CA GLN A 25 -12.91 -6.54 9.02
C GLN A 25 -11.92 -6.59 7.87
N VAL A 26 -10.75 -7.18 8.11
CA VAL A 26 -9.75 -7.43 7.06
C VAL A 26 -10.15 -8.66 6.26
N ILE A 27 -10.11 -8.53 4.95
CA ILE A 27 -10.43 -9.59 3.99
C ILE A 27 -9.15 -10.40 3.71
N ALA A 28 -9.27 -11.72 3.79
CA ALA A 28 -8.19 -12.61 3.37
C ALA A 28 -8.12 -12.67 1.84
N ASN A 29 -6.90 -12.75 1.30
CA ASN A 29 -6.69 -12.91 -0.14
C ASN A 29 -6.97 -14.36 -0.58
N ALA A 30 -6.99 -14.61 -1.89
CA ALA A 30 -7.23 -15.93 -2.47
C ALA A 30 -6.21 -17.00 -2.02
N GLU A 31 -5.05 -16.59 -1.51
CA GLU A 31 -4.01 -17.47 -0.98
C GLU A 31 -4.14 -17.70 0.55
N GLY A 32 -5.24 -17.23 1.17
CA GLY A 32 -5.52 -17.37 2.61
C GLY A 32 -4.77 -16.36 3.50
N GLY A 33 -3.97 -15.47 2.93
CA GLY A 33 -3.21 -14.46 3.66
C GLY A 33 -4.03 -13.21 3.93
N ARG A 34 -3.86 -12.59 5.10
CA ARG A 34 -4.49 -11.29 5.43
C ARG A 34 -3.72 -10.09 4.87
N THR A 35 -2.53 -10.33 4.33
CA THR A 35 -1.69 -9.35 3.63
C THR A 35 -1.32 -9.88 2.26
N THR A 36 -1.32 -9.02 1.26
CA THR A 36 -0.93 -9.32 -0.11
C THR A 36 0.40 -8.63 -0.42
N PRO A 37 1.46 -9.35 -0.81
CA PRO A 37 2.71 -8.72 -1.21
C PRO A 37 2.51 -7.69 -2.33
N SER A 38 3.05 -6.49 -2.18
CA SER A 38 3.01 -5.42 -3.19
C SER A 38 4.03 -5.68 -4.30
N VAL A 39 3.89 -6.82 -4.97
CA VAL A 39 4.81 -7.33 -6.00
C VAL A 39 4.02 -7.65 -7.25
N VAL A 40 4.55 -7.20 -8.41
CA VAL A 40 4.01 -7.47 -9.73
C VAL A 40 5.10 -8.10 -10.58
N GLY A 41 4.77 -9.08 -11.38
CA GLY A 41 5.75 -9.72 -12.26
C GLY A 41 5.11 -10.28 -13.52
N PHE A 42 5.96 -10.64 -14.48
CA PHE A 42 5.53 -11.30 -15.70
C PHE A 42 6.26 -12.64 -15.81
N SER A 43 5.50 -13.69 -16.09
CA SER A 43 6.05 -15.02 -16.36
C SER A 43 6.85 -15.01 -17.68
N ARG A 44 7.51 -16.11 -18.01
CA ARG A 44 8.19 -16.26 -19.31
C ARG A 44 7.20 -16.25 -20.48
N GLU A 45 5.98 -16.63 -20.24
CA GLU A 45 4.85 -16.64 -21.15
C GLU A 45 4.11 -15.30 -21.21
N GLN A 46 4.69 -14.24 -20.62
CA GLN A 46 4.14 -12.89 -20.54
C GLN A 46 2.86 -12.77 -19.69
N GLU A 47 2.57 -13.74 -18.83
CA GLU A 47 1.41 -13.71 -17.94
C GLU A 47 1.69 -12.76 -16.76
N LEU A 48 0.71 -11.94 -16.42
CA LEU A 48 0.77 -11.03 -15.28
C LEU A 48 0.57 -11.81 -13.97
N LEU A 49 1.54 -11.71 -13.08
CA LEU A 49 1.50 -12.28 -11.74
C LEU A 49 1.47 -11.15 -10.71
N VAL A 50 0.65 -11.29 -9.68
CA VAL A 50 0.51 -10.28 -8.63
C VAL A 50 0.54 -10.95 -7.26
N GLY A 51 1.06 -10.24 -6.26
CA GLY A 51 1.03 -10.71 -4.87
C GLY A 51 1.98 -11.88 -4.62
N GLN A 52 1.50 -12.90 -3.96
CA GLN A 52 2.28 -14.05 -3.55
C GLN A 52 2.86 -14.84 -4.74
N LEU A 53 2.13 -14.89 -5.86
CA LEU A 53 2.61 -15.55 -7.08
C LEU A 53 3.81 -14.83 -7.67
N ALA A 54 3.74 -13.49 -7.77
CA ALA A 54 4.87 -12.69 -8.21
C ALA A 54 6.06 -12.79 -7.24
N ARG A 55 5.81 -12.78 -5.92
CA ARG A 55 6.87 -12.90 -4.91
C ARG A 55 7.66 -14.20 -5.04
N ARG A 56 7.00 -15.33 -5.38
CA ARG A 56 7.68 -16.63 -5.54
C ARG A 56 8.70 -16.65 -6.68
N GLN A 57 8.54 -15.82 -7.70
CA GLN A 57 9.49 -15.77 -8.82
C GLN A 57 10.58 -14.69 -8.69
N LEU A 58 10.59 -13.86 -7.64
CA LEU A 58 11.56 -12.76 -7.46
C LEU A 58 13.01 -13.23 -7.68
N VAL A 59 13.42 -14.33 -7.07
CA VAL A 59 14.78 -14.89 -7.20
C VAL A 59 15.05 -15.43 -8.59
N LEU A 60 14.05 -16.10 -9.20
CA LEU A 60 14.23 -16.80 -10.47
C LEU A 60 14.10 -15.87 -11.68
N ASN A 61 13.34 -14.79 -11.54
CA ASN A 61 13.04 -13.85 -12.61
C ASN A 61 13.07 -12.38 -12.13
N PRO A 62 14.18 -11.91 -11.52
CA PRO A 62 14.26 -10.59 -10.91
C PRO A 62 14.13 -9.43 -11.90
N ARG A 63 14.44 -9.64 -13.19
CA ARG A 63 14.34 -8.60 -14.23
C ARG A 63 12.90 -8.29 -14.64
N ASN A 64 11.99 -9.24 -14.44
CA ASN A 64 10.59 -9.13 -14.84
C ASN A 64 9.66 -9.19 -13.62
N THR A 65 10.19 -8.94 -12.42
CA THR A 65 9.42 -8.93 -11.17
C THR A 65 9.76 -7.66 -10.39
N PHE A 66 8.73 -6.90 -10.06
CA PHE A 66 8.81 -5.53 -9.58
C PHE A 66 8.24 -5.41 -8.18
N ALA A 67 9.09 -5.10 -7.22
CA ALA A 67 8.76 -4.81 -5.83
C ALA A 67 9.10 -3.36 -5.49
N ASN A 68 8.65 -2.86 -4.35
CA ASN A 68 8.92 -1.49 -3.87
C ASN A 68 8.42 -0.37 -4.80
N LEU A 69 7.42 -0.66 -5.64
CA LEU A 69 6.89 0.26 -6.65
C LEU A 69 6.40 1.59 -6.06
N LYS A 70 5.89 1.61 -4.83
CA LYS A 70 5.42 2.81 -4.14
C LYS A 70 6.50 3.89 -3.99
N ARG A 71 7.80 3.52 -4.01
CA ARG A 71 8.93 4.46 -4.00
C ARG A 71 9.07 5.27 -5.29
N PHE A 72 8.44 4.83 -6.38
CA PHE A 72 8.52 5.47 -7.71
C PHE A 72 7.23 6.22 -8.09
N VAL A 73 6.10 5.90 -7.47
CA VAL A 73 4.79 6.50 -7.77
C VAL A 73 4.82 8.01 -7.59
N GLY A 74 4.40 8.75 -8.63
CA GLY A 74 4.30 10.22 -8.62
C GLY A 74 5.62 10.96 -8.47
N ARG A 75 6.76 10.34 -8.84
CA ARG A 75 8.09 10.97 -8.82
C ARG A 75 8.64 11.18 -10.21
N ALA A 76 9.32 12.31 -10.40
CA ALA A 76 10.17 12.52 -11.55
C ALA A 76 11.50 11.76 -11.38
N TRP A 77 12.17 11.45 -12.49
CA TRP A 77 13.47 10.77 -12.49
C TRP A 77 14.52 11.49 -11.63
N GLU A 78 14.54 12.82 -11.70
CA GLU A 78 15.50 13.67 -10.97
C GLU A 78 15.31 13.64 -9.45
N GLU A 79 14.16 13.14 -8.98
CA GLU A 79 13.85 13.02 -7.56
C GLU A 79 14.25 11.67 -6.95
N LEU A 80 14.76 10.75 -7.79
CA LEU A 80 15.17 9.42 -7.34
C LEU A 80 16.61 9.47 -6.83
N ASP A 81 16.81 8.96 -5.64
CA ASP A 81 18.14 8.76 -5.06
C ASP A 81 18.74 7.40 -5.49
N GLU A 82 20.02 7.24 -5.26
CA GLU A 82 20.74 6.01 -5.56
C GLU A 82 20.18 4.80 -4.78
N ALA A 83 19.66 5.05 -3.58
CA ALA A 83 19.06 4.02 -2.76
C ALA A 83 17.79 3.44 -3.40
N SER A 84 16.94 4.29 -3.97
CA SER A 84 15.73 3.88 -4.70
C SER A 84 16.06 3.11 -5.97
N LEU A 85 17.16 3.46 -6.66
CA LEU A 85 17.62 2.79 -7.88
C LEU A 85 18.33 1.45 -7.62
N GLY A 86 18.63 1.11 -6.37
CA GLY A 86 19.25 -0.16 -5.96
C GLY A 86 18.32 -1.37 -6.04
N VAL A 87 17.50 -1.47 -7.08
CA VAL A 87 16.55 -2.58 -7.33
C VAL A 87 17.09 -3.54 -8.41
N PRO A 88 16.69 -4.83 -8.39
CA PRO A 88 17.21 -5.84 -9.32
C PRO A 88 16.66 -5.73 -10.74
N TYR A 89 15.65 -4.91 -10.98
CA TYR A 89 15.08 -4.62 -12.31
C TYR A 89 15.58 -3.27 -12.85
N THR A 90 15.21 -2.93 -14.08
CA THR A 90 15.66 -1.70 -14.72
C THR A 90 14.61 -0.62 -14.59
N VAL A 91 15.03 0.53 -14.05
CA VAL A 91 14.24 1.77 -13.99
C VAL A 91 14.95 2.82 -14.83
N ARG A 92 14.22 3.62 -15.59
CA ARG A 92 14.78 4.70 -16.42
C ARG A 92 13.84 5.88 -16.57
N ALA A 93 14.35 7.01 -17.04
CA ALA A 93 13.53 8.13 -17.48
C ALA A 93 13.02 7.90 -18.91
N ASN A 94 11.78 8.34 -19.20
CA ASN A 94 11.34 8.58 -20.57
C ASN A 94 11.80 9.96 -21.07
N ASP A 95 11.45 10.32 -22.33
CA ASP A 95 11.82 11.60 -22.95
C ASP A 95 11.28 12.84 -22.21
N GLN A 96 10.28 12.65 -21.35
CA GLN A 96 9.65 13.70 -20.54
C GLN A 96 10.22 13.78 -19.11
N GLY A 97 11.19 12.93 -18.76
CA GLY A 97 11.76 12.84 -17.41
C GLY A 97 10.90 12.05 -16.44
N ASN A 98 9.86 11.35 -16.90
CA ASN A 98 9.01 10.50 -16.07
C ASN A 98 9.64 9.13 -15.86
N VAL A 99 9.42 8.56 -14.68
CA VAL A 99 9.92 7.22 -14.32
C VAL A 99 9.22 6.14 -15.13
N ARG A 100 9.99 5.19 -15.65
CA ARG A 100 9.51 3.98 -16.34
C ARG A 100 10.24 2.74 -15.82
N VAL A 101 9.47 1.68 -15.63
CA VAL A 101 9.94 0.35 -15.26
C VAL A 101 9.99 -0.52 -16.52
N VAL A 102 11.18 -1.03 -16.85
CA VAL A 102 11.40 -1.81 -18.07
C VAL A 102 11.13 -3.28 -17.79
N CYS A 103 10.24 -3.89 -18.56
CA CYS A 103 9.96 -5.32 -18.53
C CYS A 103 10.50 -6.00 -19.80
N PRO A 104 11.64 -6.71 -19.71
CA PRO A 104 12.25 -7.33 -20.88
C PRO A 104 11.39 -8.41 -21.56
N VAL A 105 10.62 -9.18 -20.78
CA VAL A 105 9.83 -10.29 -21.34
C VAL A 105 8.64 -9.81 -22.17
N THR A 106 8.05 -8.66 -21.81
CA THR A 106 6.94 -8.04 -22.56
C THR A 106 7.41 -7.03 -23.58
N GLU A 107 8.72 -6.72 -23.59
CA GLU A 107 9.35 -5.66 -24.41
C GLU A 107 8.70 -4.28 -24.21
N ARG A 108 8.10 -4.06 -23.04
CA ARG A 108 7.34 -2.86 -22.71
C ARG A 108 7.93 -2.13 -21.49
N GLU A 109 7.70 -0.83 -21.46
CA GLU A 109 7.92 0.05 -20.32
C GLU A 109 6.60 0.40 -19.67
N TYR A 110 6.56 0.28 -18.36
CA TYR A 110 5.39 0.56 -17.57
C TYR A 110 5.62 1.79 -16.70
N ALA A 111 4.59 2.62 -16.56
CA ALA A 111 4.57 3.57 -15.46
C ALA A 111 4.41 2.83 -14.13
N PRO A 112 5.00 3.31 -13.02
CA PRO A 112 4.79 2.70 -11.70
C PRO A 112 3.31 2.55 -11.34
N GLU A 113 2.49 3.52 -11.73
CA GLU A 113 1.05 3.58 -11.51
C GLU A 113 0.30 2.43 -12.20
N GLU A 114 0.71 2.02 -13.41
CA GLU A 114 0.13 0.87 -14.13
C GLU A 114 0.36 -0.45 -13.35
N LEU A 115 1.56 -0.62 -12.83
CA LEU A 115 1.92 -1.81 -12.05
C LEU A 115 1.20 -1.82 -10.70
N VAL A 116 1.12 -0.66 -10.03
CA VAL A 116 0.37 -0.50 -8.77
C VAL A 116 -1.12 -0.74 -8.98
N ALA A 117 -1.69 -0.31 -10.11
CA ALA A 117 -3.08 -0.60 -10.45
C ALA A 117 -3.36 -2.11 -10.51
N SER A 118 -2.36 -2.93 -10.90
CA SER A 118 -2.50 -4.38 -10.89
C SER A 118 -2.60 -4.97 -9.48
N ILE A 119 -1.89 -4.36 -8.50
CA ILE A 119 -2.02 -4.73 -7.08
C ILE A 119 -3.41 -4.37 -6.57
N LEU A 120 -3.88 -3.13 -6.84
CA LEU A 120 -5.20 -2.68 -6.43
C LEU A 120 -6.31 -3.57 -7.02
N ARG A 121 -6.18 -3.96 -8.29
CA ARG A 121 -7.14 -4.86 -8.96
C ARG A 121 -7.20 -6.22 -8.26
N LYS A 122 -6.04 -6.79 -7.91
CA LYS A 122 -5.98 -8.07 -7.15
C LYS A 122 -6.74 -7.95 -5.82
N LEU A 123 -6.50 -6.89 -5.05
CA LEU A 123 -7.18 -6.67 -3.76
C LEU A 123 -8.69 -6.52 -3.91
N VAL A 124 -9.13 -5.84 -4.96
CA VAL A 124 -10.56 -5.65 -5.27
C VAL A 124 -11.22 -6.94 -5.74
N ASP A 125 -10.51 -7.75 -6.53
CA ASP A 125 -10.99 -9.07 -6.96
C ASP A 125 -11.14 -10.02 -5.76
N ASP A 126 -10.16 -10.02 -4.84
CA ASP A 126 -10.23 -10.80 -3.60
C ASP A 126 -11.41 -10.32 -2.72
N ALA A 127 -11.58 -9.01 -2.59
CA ALA A 127 -12.69 -8.42 -1.84
C ALA A 127 -14.05 -8.73 -2.49
N SER A 128 -14.16 -8.65 -3.81
CA SER A 128 -15.39 -8.99 -4.54
C SER A 128 -15.74 -10.47 -4.41
N THR A 129 -14.73 -11.33 -4.41
CA THR A 129 -14.90 -12.77 -4.20
C THR A 129 -15.40 -13.05 -2.78
N TYR A 130 -14.80 -12.43 -1.77
CA TYR A 130 -15.20 -12.56 -0.37
C TYR A 130 -16.64 -12.07 -0.13
N LEU A 131 -16.99 -10.92 -0.70
CA LEU A 131 -18.31 -10.29 -0.51
C LEU A 131 -19.42 -10.94 -1.36
N GLY A 132 -19.07 -11.68 -2.41
CA GLY A 132 -20.03 -12.22 -3.39
C GLY A 132 -20.68 -11.15 -4.28
N GLU A 133 -20.16 -9.92 -4.26
CA GLU A 133 -20.63 -8.78 -5.08
C GLU A 133 -19.44 -7.95 -5.60
N SER A 134 -19.64 -7.20 -6.68
CA SER A 134 -18.58 -6.34 -7.25
C SER A 134 -18.25 -5.17 -6.33
N VAL A 135 -16.96 -4.93 -6.14
CA VAL A 135 -16.44 -3.73 -5.47
C VAL A 135 -16.06 -2.70 -6.51
N GLU A 136 -16.70 -1.52 -6.48
CA GLU A 136 -16.53 -0.47 -7.49
C GLU A 136 -15.85 0.78 -6.93
N ALA A 137 -15.77 0.91 -5.59
CA ALA A 137 -15.24 2.09 -4.93
C ALA A 137 -14.31 1.73 -3.77
N ALA A 138 -13.33 2.61 -3.51
CA ALA A 138 -12.37 2.41 -2.43
C ALA A 138 -11.94 3.71 -1.75
N VAL A 139 -11.57 3.59 -0.47
CA VAL A 139 -10.70 4.53 0.25
C VAL A 139 -9.29 3.96 0.17
N ILE A 140 -8.33 4.68 -0.40
CA ILE A 140 -6.95 4.22 -0.57
C ILE A 140 -6.03 5.06 0.32
N THR A 141 -5.10 4.42 1.03
CA THR A 141 -4.19 5.14 1.92
C THR A 141 -2.87 5.50 1.26
N VAL A 142 -2.31 6.59 1.73
CA VAL A 142 -0.99 7.09 1.33
C VAL A 142 -0.22 7.55 2.56
N PRO A 143 1.11 7.56 2.54
CA PRO A 143 1.91 8.20 3.57
C PRO A 143 1.46 9.65 3.79
N ALA A 144 1.44 10.09 5.05
CA ALA A 144 0.98 11.45 5.37
C ALA A 144 1.84 12.52 4.70
N TYR A 145 3.14 12.24 4.52
CA TYR A 145 4.13 13.15 3.95
C TYR A 145 4.25 13.07 2.40
N PHE A 146 3.33 12.33 1.75
CA PHE A 146 3.23 12.35 0.28
C PHE A 146 2.85 13.74 -0.22
N ASN A 147 3.55 14.18 -1.26
CA ASN A 147 3.22 15.41 -1.98
C ASN A 147 2.00 15.24 -2.89
N ASP A 148 1.53 16.33 -3.47
CA ASP A 148 0.34 16.36 -4.33
C ASP A 148 0.46 15.41 -5.53
N ALA A 149 1.62 15.38 -6.21
CA ALA A 149 1.87 14.49 -7.35
C ALA A 149 1.76 13.00 -6.98
N GLN A 150 2.29 12.59 -5.84
CA GLN A 150 2.21 11.22 -5.35
C GLN A 150 0.79 10.80 -4.95
N ARG A 151 0.01 11.72 -4.37
CA ARG A 151 -1.42 11.53 -4.06
C ARG A 151 -2.25 11.37 -5.32
N GLN A 152 -2.03 12.24 -6.31
CA GLN A 152 -2.72 12.17 -7.59
C GLN A 152 -2.35 10.87 -8.33
N ALA A 153 -1.08 10.51 -8.41
CA ALA A 153 -0.61 9.27 -9.02
C ALA A 153 -1.22 8.01 -8.36
N THR A 154 -1.38 8.02 -7.03
CA THR A 154 -2.09 6.94 -6.32
C THR A 154 -3.58 6.89 -6.70
N ARG A 155 -4.23 8.04 -6.82
CA ARG A 155 -5.62 8.14 -7.30
C ARG A 155 -5.76 7.61 -8.73
N ASP A 156 -4.82 7.95 -9.61
CA ASP A 156 -4.80 7.51 -11.00
C ASP A 156 -4.57 5.99 -11.10
N ALA A 157 -3.70 5.42 -10.25
CA ALA A 157 -3.56 3.97 -10.13
C ALA A 157 -4.89 3.29 -9.71
N GLY A 158 -5.66 3.91 -8.81
CA GLY A 158 -7.00 3.46 -8.45
C GLY A 158 -7.96 3.49 -9.64
N ARG A 159 -7.97 4.58 -10.42
CA ARG A 159 -8.76 4.71 -11.66
C ARG A 159 -8.37 3.63 -12.68
N LEU A 160 -7.06 3.40 -12.89
CA LEU A 160 -6.56 2.35 -13.78
C LEU A 160 -6.94 0.93 -13.31
N ALA A 161 -7.15 0.74 -12.00
CA ALA A 161 -7.70 -0.50 -11.46
C ALA A 161 -9.21 -0.66 -11.68
N GLY A 162 -9.89 0.37 -12.22
CA GLY A 162 -11.34 0.40 -12.42
C GLY A 162 -12.13 0.85 -11.20
N LEU A 163 -11.46 1.52 -10.22
CA LEU A 163 -12.09 1.96 -8.98
C LEU A 163 -12.50 3.43 -9.03
N GLN A 164 -13.64 3.73 -8.47
CA GLN A 164 -13.98 5.06 -8.01
C GLN A 164 -13.26 5.30 -6.67
N VAL A 165 -12.21 6.14 -6.70
CA VAL A 165 -11.46 6.51 -5.49
C VAL A 165 -12.22 7.60 -4.75
N GLU A 166 -12.96 7.19 -3.71
CA GLU A 166 -13.79 8.08 -2.90
C GLU A 166 -12.96 8.99 -2.02
N ARG A 167 -11.84 8.47 -1.51
CA ARG A 167 -10.91 9.24 -0.69
C ARG A 167 -9.49 8.71 -0.76
N ILE A 168 -8.54 9.64 -0.80
CA ILE A 168 -7.13 9.38 -0.45
C ILE A 168 -6.97 9.77 1.02
N LEU A 169 -6.56 8.82 1.86
CA LEU A 169 -6.47 8.98 3.32
C LEU A 169 -5.03 8.79 3.79
N ASN A 170 -4.57 9.60 4.74
CA ASN A 170 -3.24 9.43 5.32
C ASN A 170 -3.16 8.16 6.19
N GLU A 171 -2.10 7.36 6.03
CA GLU A 171 -1.87 6.10 6.75
C GLU A 171 -1.91 6.25 8.27
N PRO A 172 -1.18 7.20 8.91
CA PRO A 172 -1.26 7.37 10.36
C PRO A 172 -2.63 7.88 10.81
N THR A 173 -3.35 8.60 9.97
CA THR A 173 -4.72 9.05 10.25
C THR A 173 -5.69 7.88 10.20
N ALA A 174 -5.56 6.99 9.21
CA ALA A 174 -6.31 5.75 9.15
C ALA A 174 -6.06 4.88 10.39
N ALA A 175 -4.80 4.70 10.77
CA ALA A 175 -4.45 3.95 11.98
C ALA A 175 -5.07 4.55 13.25
N ALA A 176 -5.12 5.86 13.35
CA ALA A 176 -5.79 6.54 14.47
C ALA A 176 -7.31 6.30 14.48
N LEU A 177 -7.98 6.28 13.32
CA LEU A 177 -9.40 5.94 13.20
C LEU A 177 -9.66 4.53 13.71
N ALA A 178 -8.86 3.54 13.29
CA ALA A 178 -8.97 2.17 13.75
C ALA A 178 -8.73 2.04 15.26
N TYR A 179 -7.70 2.74 15.78
CA TYR A 179 -7.38 2.75 17.21
C TYR A 179 -8.49 3.34 18.06
N GLY A 180 -9.09 4.45 17.61
CA GLY A 180 -10.09 5.22 18.36
C GLY A 180 -11.55 4.79 18.11
N PHE A 181 -11.80 3.85 17.20
CA PHE A 181 -13.12 3.45 16.73
C PHE A 181 -14.11 3.11 17.89
N ASP A 182 -13.67 2.32 18.86
CA ASP A 182 -14.50 1.89 20.00
C ASP A 182 -14.25 2.72 21.29
N ARG A 183 -13.57 3.87 21.21
CA ARG A 183 -13.10 4.59 22.40
C ARG A 183 -13.77 5.95 22.55
N SER A 184 -14.43 6.18 23.68
CA SER A 184 -15.12 7.43 24.00
C SER A 184 -14.28 8.43 24.80
N THR A 185 -13.04 8.09 25.19
CA THR A 185 -12.19 8.94 26.07
C THR A 185 -11.41 9.95 25.26
N VAL A 186 -11.21 11.14 25.85
CA VAL A 186 -10.35 12.17 25.28
C VAL A 186 -8.89 11.73 25.44
N LYS A 187 -8.15 11.62 24.34
CA LYS A 187 -6.75 11.21 24.32
C LYS A 187 -5.93 12.01 23.32
N ARG A 188 -4.66 12.22 23.66
CA ARG A 188 -3.62 12.70 22.75
C ARG A 188 -2.79 11.49 22.36
N VAL A 189 -2.82 11.17 21.08
CA VAL A 189 -2.23 9.96 20.53
C VAL A 189 -1.10 10.35 19.59
N LEU A 190 0.04 9.69 19.73
CA LEU A 190 1.08 9.73 18.72
C LEU A 190 1.03 8.43 17.94
N VAL A 191 0.84 8.53 16.62
CA VAL A 191 0.95 7.42 15.68
C VAL A 191 2.34 7.45 15.08
N PHE A 192 3.08 6.36 15.22
CA PHE A 192 4.42 6.16 14.69
C PHE A 192 4.35 5.05 13.65
N ASP A 193 4.37 5.43 12.39
CA ASP A 193 4.21 4.52 11.25
C ASP A 193 5.53 4.34 10.52
N LEU A 194 6.16 3.17 10.73
CA LEU A 194 7.38 2.77 10.03
C LEU A 194 7.09 1.55 9.17
N GLY A 195 6.77 1.81 7.92
CA GLY A 195 6.52 0.81 6.90
C GLY A 195 7.79 0.24 6.28
N GLY A 196 7.65 -0.45 5.12
CA GLY A 196 8.81 -0.95 4.38
C GLY A 196 9.61 0.12 3.66
N GLY A 197 8.98 1.24 3.24
CA GLY A 197 9.62 2.27 2.42
C GLY A 197 9.46 3.69 2.89
N THR A 198 8.55 3.96 3.84
CA THR A 198 8.21 5.29 4.34
C THR A 198 8.11 5.30 5.85
N PHE A 199 8.37 6.45 6.42
CA PHE A 199 8.20 6.75 7.84
C PHE A 199 7.32 7.98 8.00
N ASP A 200 6.24 7.86 8.76
CA ASP A 200 5.35 8.95 9.12
C ASP A 200 5.09 8.98 10.63
N VAL A 201 4.95 10.18 11.17
CA VAL A 201 4.54 10.40 12.53
C VAL A 201 3.46 11.47 12.58
N SER A 202 2.35 11.15 13.24
CA SER A 202 1.24 12.09 13.42
C SER A 202 0.85 12.20 14.89
N VAL A 203 0.57 13.41 15.33
CA VAL A 203 0.07 13.71 16.67
C VAL A 203 -1.38 14.17 16.55
N LEU A 204 -2.28 13.44 17.22
CA LEU A 204 -3.72 13.65 17.14
C LEU A 204 -4.32 13.88 18.52
N ARG A 205 -5.46 14.58 18.53
CA ARG A 205 -6.38 14.60 19.65
C ARG A 205 -7.66 13.86 19.25
N ILE A 206 -7.99 12.82 19.98
CA ILE A 206 -9.24 12.07 19.83
C ILE A 206 -10.17 12.48 20.95
N ALA A 207 -11.37 12.96 20.62
CA ALA A 207 -12.33 13.41 21.61
C ALA A 207 -13.77 13.25 21.10
N ASN A 208 -14.61 12.47 21.79
CA ASN A 208 -16.04 12.33 21.48
C ASN A 208 -16.33 12.01 20.00
N GLY A 209 -15.58 11.07 19.41
CA GLY A 209 -15.74 10.70 18.00
C GLY A 209 -15.06 11.65 17.00
N VAL A 210 -14.44 12.76 17.47
CA VAL A 210 -13.69 13.68 16.62
C VAL A 210 -12.20 13.31 16.66
N PHE A 211 -11.63 13.04 15.51
CA PHE A 211 -10.21 12.80 15.27
C PHE A 211 -9.60 14.07 14.67
N ASP A 212 -8.81 14.77 15.47
CA ASP A 212 -8.29 16.07 15.12
C ASP A 212 -6.76 15.99 15.05
N VAL A 213 -6.23 15.89 13.83
CA VAL A 213 -4.79 15.87 13.57
C VAL A 213 -4.22 17.23 13.90
N LYS A 214 -3.19 17.27 14.74
CA LYS A 214 -2.52 18.50 15.18
C LYS A 214 -1.26 18.78 14.40
N ALA A 215 -0.50 17.73 14.14
CA ALA A 215 0.70 17.83 13.33
C ALA A 215 1.04 16.48 12.70
N THR A 216 1.63 16.53 11.53
CA THR A 216 2.24 15.37 10.87
C THR A 216 3.63 15.74 10.36
N SER A 217 4.53 14.75 10.35
CA SER A 217 5.88 14.87 9.80
C SER A 217 6.34 13.50 9.33
N GLY A 218 7.35 13.41 8.45
CA GLY A 218 7.79 12.12 7.95
C GLY A 218 9.04 12.17 7.09
N ASP A 219 9.43 10.99 6.61
CA ASP A 219 10.51 10.77 5.63
C ASP A 219 10.03 9.72 4.62
N THR A 220 9.74 10.16 3.40
CA THR A 220 9.20 9.31 2.32
C THR A 220 10.23 8.37 1.70
N GLN A 221 11.46 8.38 2.19
CA GLN A 221 12.60 7.57 1.74
C GLN A 221 13.24 6.78 2.90
N LEU A 222 12.50 6.54 3.98
CA LEU A 222 12.98 5.80 5.14
C LEU A 222 11.99 4.70 5.52
N GLY A 223 12.42 3.45 5.55
CA GLY A 223 11.59 2.32 5.92
C GLY A 223 12.40 1.05 6.11
N GLY A 224 11.75 -0.06 6.44
CA GLY A 224 12.35 -1.35 6.72
C GLY A 224 13.34 -1.85 5.68
N ASN A 225 13.15 -1.47 4.39
CA ASN A 225 14.05 -1.83 3.30
C ASN A 225 15.45 -1.20 3.45
N ASP A 226 15.55 -0.05 4.13
CA ASP A 226 16.84 0.59 4.37
C ASP A 226 17.63 -0.17 5.43
N TRP A 227 16.96 -0.78 6.42
CA TRP A 227 17.57 -1.74 7.36
C TRP A 227 17.99 -3.03 6.66
N ASP A 228 17.17 -3.57 5.74
CA ASP A 228 17.54 -4.74 4.93
C ASP A 228 18.81 -4.45 4.12
N ARG A 229 18.90 -3.27 3.53
CA ARG A 229 20.08 -2.85 2.76
C ARG A 229 21.36 -2.86 3.60
N ARG A 230 21.31 -2.46 4.89
CA ARG A 230 22.46 -2.55 5.78
C ARG A 230 22.98 -3.99 5.94
N ILE A 231 22.06 -4.94 6.03
CA ILE A 231 22.42 -6.37 6.09
C ILE A 231 22.98 -6.85 4.74
N VAL A 232 22.37 -6.43 3.62
CA VAL A 232 22.86 -6.74 2.26
C VAL A 232 24.29 -6.24 2.08
N ASP A 233 24.55 -4.97 2.45
CA ASP A 233 25.87 -4.37 2.33
C ASP A 233 26.88 -5.08 3.23
N TRP A 234 26.53 -5.38 4.46
CA TRP A 234 27.39 -6.14 5.39
C TRP A 234 27.78 -7.51 4.83
N LEU A 235 26.82 -8.29 4.28
CA LEU A 235 27.07 -9.58 3.65
C LEU A 235 27.93 -9.44 2.38
N ALA A 236 27.60 -8.48 1.51
CA ALA A 236 28.30 -8.28 0.25
C ALA A 236 29.75 -7.82 0.47
N GLU A 237 29.99 -6.94 1.44
CA GLU A 237 31.35 -6.49 1.80
C GLU A 237 32.19 -7.59 2.45
N ALA A 238 31.59 -8.42 3.30
CA ALA A 238 32.27 -9.58 3.86
C ALA A 238 32.69 -10.55 2.76
N PHE A 239 31.78 -10.88 1.84
CA PHE A 239 32.04 -11.75 0.71
C PHE A 239 33.06 -11.19 -0.26
N GLN A 240 33.00 -9.87 -0.53
CA GLN A 240 33.98 -9.20 -1.40
C GLN A 240 35.39 -9.19 -0.81
N ARG A 241 35.52 -9.04 0.53
CA ARG A 241 36.82 -9.11 1.21
C ARG A 241 37.43 -10.50 1.13
N GLU A 242 36.61 -11.56 1.22
CA GLU A 242 37.07 -12.94 1.21
C GLU A 242 37.34 -13.47 -0.21
N HIS A 243 36.47 -13.15 -1.17
CA HIS A 243 36.47 -13.74 -2.50
C HIS A 243 36.76 -12.76 -3.64
N GLY A 244 36.85 -11.46 -3.37
CA GLY A 244 37.08 -10.43 -4.39
C GLY A 244 35.90 -10.14 -5.31
N ILE A 245 34.71 -10.71 -5.03
CA ILE A 245 33.51 -10.63 -5.86
C ILE A 245 32.44 -9.77 -5.16
N ASP A 246 31.98 -8.70 -5.82
CA ASP A 246 30.86 -7.91 -5.33
C ASP A 246 29.52 -8.47 -5.84
N LEU A 247 28.80 -9.14 -4.94
CA LEU A 247 27.53 -9.80 -5.22
C LEU A 247 26.41 -8.83 -5.62
N ARG A 248 26.53 -7.53 -5.29
CA ARG A 248 25.53 -6.51 -5.65
C ARG A 248 25.47 -6.23 -7.16
N ARG A 249 26.48 -6.61 -7.90
CA ARG A 249 26.54 -6.47 -9.38
C ARG A 249 25.77 -7.58 -10.11
N ASP A 250 25.54 -8.71 -9.48
CA ASP A 250 24.69 -9.78 -10.00
C ASP A 250 23.27 -9.63 -9.46
N ARG A 251 22.30 -9.44 -10.35
CA ARG A 251 20.91 -9.18 -10.00
C ARG A 251 20.25 -10.34 -9.25
N GLN A 252 20.65 -11.57 -9.58
CA GLN A 252 20.10 -12.76 -8.92
C GLN A 252 20.71 -12.94 -7.52
N ALA A 253 22.02 -12.70 -7.39
CA ALA A 253 22.68 -12.70 -6.10
C ALA A 253 22.14 -11.58 -5.20
N LEU A 254 21.98 -10.36 -5.73
CA LEU A 254 21.39 -9.23 -5.03
C LEU A 254 19.98 -9.56 -4.51
N GLN A 255 19.13 -10.17 -5.33
CA GLN A 255 17.77 -10.54 -4.90
C GLN A 255 17.82 -11.58 -3.77
N ARG A 256 18.68 -12.58 -3.87
CA ARG A 256 18.84 -13.59 -2.81
C ARG A 256 19.39 -13.00 -1.51
N LEU A 257 20.33 -12.06 -1.63
CA LEU A 257 20.83 -11.28 -0.47
C LEU A 257 19.70 -10.49 0.18
N SER A 258 18.88 -9.81 -0.63
CA SER A 258 17.76 -8.99 -0.14
C SER A 258 16.71 -9.82 0.60
N GLU A 259 16.34 -10.98 0.07
CA GLU A 259 15.40 -11.89 0.75
C GLU A 259 15.97 -12.45 2.06
N ALA A 260 17.26 -12.81 2.06
CA ALA A 260 17.92 -13.29 3.27
C ALA A 260 18.04 -12.18 4.34
N ALA A 261 18.30 -10.94 3.89
CA ALA A 261 18.37 -9.78 4.77
C ALA A 261 17.01 -9.44 5.39
N GLU A 262 15.94 -9.38 4.59
CA GLU A 262 14.57 -9.18 5.09
C GLU A 262 14.20 -10.25 6.13
N LYS A 263 14.46 -11.52 5.80
CA LYS A 263 14.22 -12.64 6.71
C LYS A 263 15.02 -12.50 8.01
N ALA A 264 16.32 -12.20 7.92
CA ALA A 264 17.17 -12.02 9.08
C ALA A 264 16.71 -10.85 9.96
N LYS A 265 16.34 -9.70 9.39
CA LYS A 265 15.76 -8.56 10.11
C LYS A 265 14.50 -8.97 10.87
N ILE A 266 13.58 -9.70 10.23
CA ILE A 266 12.34 -10.16 10.86
C ILE A 266 12.65 -11.11 12.02
N GLU A 267 13.50 -12.10 11.83
CA GLU A 267 13.88 -13.05 12.86
C GLU A 267 14.59 -12.37 14.04
N LEU A 268 15.49 -11.43 13.77
CA LEU A 268 16.20 -10.65 14.81
C LEU A 268 15.27 -9.76 15.64
N SER A 269 14.04 -9.51 15.21
CA SER A 269 13.04 -8.87 16.07
C SER A 269 12.61 -9.76 17.24
N GLY A 270 12.64 -11.10 17.08
CA GLY A 270 12.27 -12.06 18.11
C GLY A 270 13.46 -12.72 18.81
N VAL A 271 14.56 -13.01 18.06
CA VAL A 271 15.73 -13.73 18.58
C VAL A 271 16.98 -12.86 18.63
N ARG A 272 18.02 -13.30 19.37
CA ARG A 272 19.27 -12.54 19.50
C ARG A 272 20.25 -12.76 18.36
N SER A 273 20.14 -13.88 17.67
CA SER A 273 21.01 -14.23 16.54
C SER A 273 20.25 -15.10 15.54
N THR A 274 20.60 -15.01 14.27
CA THR A 274 20.00 -15.83 13.19
C THR A 274 21.06 -16.31 12.21
N PRO A 275 21.01 -17.58 11.75
CA PRO A 275 21.88 -18.08 10.72
C PRO A 275 21.44 -17.59 9.34
N ILE A 276 22.40 -17.20 8.51
CA ILE A 276 22.21 -16.85 7.10
C ILE A 276 22.98 -17.86 6.26
N SER A 277 22.25 -18.64 5.44
CA SER A 277 22.83 -19.62 4.53
C SER A 277 22.36 -19.36 3.11
N LEU A 278 23.29 -19.06 2.22
CA LEU A 278 23.07 -18.79 0.80
C LEU A 278 23.99 -19.70 -0.04
N PRO A 279 23.59 -20.95 -0.26
CA PRO A 279 24.39 -21.89 -1.05
C PRO A 279 24.41 -21.46 -2.53
N PHE A 280 25.54 -21.65 -3.21
CA PHE A 280 25.72 -21.35 -4.63
C PHE A 280 25.38 -19.89 -5.00
N ILE A 281 25.87 -18.92 -4.19
CA ILE A 281 25.58 -17.49 -4.41
C ILE A 281 26.40 -16.91 -5.55
N ALA A 282 27.61 -17.42 -5.78
CA ALA A 282 28.50 -17.07 -6.86
C ALA A 282 29.29 -18.28 -7.34
N THR A 283 30.00 -18.14 -8.47
CA THR A 283 30.93 -19.14 -8.99
C THR A 283 32.27 -18.50 -9.24
N ALA A 284 33.34 -19.11 -8.71
CA ALA A 284 34.74 -18.79 -9.02
C ALA A 284 35.38 -19.89 -9.86
N GLU A 285 36.61 -19.69 -10.30
CA GLU A 285 37.37 -20.72 -11.02
C GLU A 285 37.55 -22.00 -10.21
N ALA A 286 37.64 -21.88 -8.88
CA ALA A 286 37.77 -22.98 -7.94
C ALA A 286 36.47 -23.75 -7.68
N GLY A 287 35.34 -23.26 -8.15
CA GLY A 287 34.01 -23.90 -7.95
C GLY A 287 32.98 -22.93 -7.39
N PRO A 288 31.80 -23.48 -6.97
CA PRO A 288 30.72 -22.68 -6.40
C PRO A 288 31.09 -22.10 -5.03
N LEU A 289 30.65 -20.88 -4.78
CA LEU A 289 30.84 -20.16 -3.51
C LEU A 289 29.53 -20.01 -2.76
N HIS A 290 29.61 -19.99 -1.44
CA HIS A 290 28.48 -19.97 -0.53
C HIS A 290 28.67 -18.87 0.52
N ILE A 291 27.56 -18.39 1.09
CA ILE A 291 27.58 -17.62 2.33
C ILE A 291 26.99 -18.50 3.43
N GLU A 292 27.75 -18.75 4.48
CA GLU A 292 27.29 -19.37 5.72
C GLU A 292 27.81 -18.54 6.89
N THR A 293 26.92 -17.80 7.53
CA THR A 293 27.28 -16.91 8.64
C THR A 293 26.13 -16.81 9.62
N THR A 294 26.40 -16.24 10.79
CA THR A 294 25.39 -15.94 11.80
C THR A 294 25.42 -14.44 12.07
N LEU A 295 24.26 -13.80 11.96
CA LEU A 295 24.10 -12.38 12.28
C LEU A 295 23.52 -12.25 13.70
N GLU A 296 24.24 -11.56 14.58
CA GLU A 296 23.76 -11.18 15.89
C GLU A 296 22.97 -9.87 15.84
N ARG A 297 21.94 -9.75 16.69
CA ARG A 297 21.15 -8.51 16.81
C ARG A 297 22.02 -7.30 17.14
N SER A 298 23.00 -7.46 18.04
CA SER A 298 23.93 -6.40 18.42
C SER A 298 24.77 -5.88 17.25
N VAL A 299 25.19 -6.79 16.35
CA VAL A 299 25.90 -6.42 15.11
C VAL A 299 24.94 -5.65 14.19
N PHE A 300 23.74 -6.20 13.95
CA PHE A 300 22.72 -5.53 13.13
C PHE A 300 22.38 -4.12 13.64
N GLU A 301 22.16 -3.96 14.95
CA GLU A 301 21.89 -2.65 15.56
C GLU A 301 23.05 -1.68 15.38
N SER A 302 24.31 -2.16 15.41
CA SER A 302 25.48 -1.33 15.18
C SER A 302 25.65 -0.84 13.75
N LEU A 303 24.96 -1.45 12.77
CA LEU A 303 24.95 -1.01 11.36
C LEU A 303 23.96 0.14 11.08
N CYS A 304 23.07 0.47 12.04
CA CYS A 304 21.89 1.30 11.76
C CYS A 304 21.72 2.59 12.59
N PRO A 305 22.76 3.16 13.26
CA PRO A 305 22.56 4.34 14.13
C PRO A 305 22.07 5.57 13.36
N ASP A 306 22.53 5.79 12.14
CA ASP A 306 22.13 6.89 11.28
C ASP A 306 20.66 6.78 10.84
N LEU A 307 20.13 5.56 10.65
CA LEU A 307 18.72 5.34 10.35
C LEU A 307 17.82 5.70 11.55
N LEU A 308 18.26 5.40 12.78
CA LEU A 308 17.57 5.84 13.98
C LEU A 308 17.59 7.36 14.12
N ASP A 309 18.71 8.02 13.82
CA ASP A 309 18.82 9.49 13.84
C ASP A 309 17.86 10.14 12.83
N ARG A 310 17.61 9.50 11.68
CA ARG A 310 16.61 9.96 10.71
C ARG A 310 15.19 9.89 11.25
N LEU A 311 14.84 8.92 12.10
CA LEU A 311 13.53 8.83 12.75
C LEU A 311 13.31 9.92 13.79
N LEU A 312 14.36 10.35 14.50
CA LEU A 312 14.26 11.32 15.60
C LEU A 312 13.71 12.68 15.15
N ARG A 313 14.20 13.20 14.02
CA ARG A 313 13.86 14.54 13.52
C ARG A 313 12.37 14.72 13.25
N PRO A 314 11.70 13.83 12.48
CA PRO A 314 10.25 13.91 12.27
C PRO A 314 9.45 13.82 13.57
N VAL A 315 9.81 12.94 14.51
CA VAL A 315 9.10 12.81 15.80
C VAL A 315 9.18 14.11 16.60
N GLN A 316 10.39 14.67 16.76
CA GLN A 316 10.57 15.94 17.44
C GLN A 316 9.86 17.09 16.72
N GLY A 317 9.84 17.06 15.38
CA GLY A 317 9.11 18.02 14.56
C GLY A 317 7.61 17.99 14.84
N ALA A 318 7.01 16.80 14.77
CA ALA A 318 5.57 16.60 15.00
C ALA A 318 5.15 16.99 16.44
N LEU A 319 5.94 16.64 17.44
CA LEU A 319 5.68 17.03 18.82
C LEU A 319 5.72 18.56 18.99
N ARG A 320 6.76 19.21 18.47
CA ARG A 320 6.88 20.68 18.52
C ARG A 320 5.72 21.38 17.81
N ASP A 321 5.38 20.94 16.61
CA ASP A 321 4.34 21.57 15.80
C ASP A 321 2.93 21.31 16.36
N SER A 322 2.72 20.19 17.04
CA SER A 322 1.46 19.90 17.75
C SER A 322 1.24 20.75 18.99
N GLY A 323 2.30 21.33 19.54
CA GLY A 323 2.29 22.07 20.81
C GLY A 323 2.17 21.17 22.05
N PHE A 324 2.30 19.84 21.90
CA PHE A 324 2.26 18.92 23.03
C PHE A 324 3.68 18.52 23.45
N ALA A 325 3.93 18.52 24.78
CA ALA A 325 5.13 17.90 25.32
C ALA A 325 5.04 16.37 25.24
N ALA A 326 6.17 15.69 25.18
CA ALA A 326 6.22 14.23 25.08
C ALA A 326 5.48 13.52 26.23
N GLU A 327 5.58 14.08 27.45
CA GLU A 327 4.91 13.58 28.65
C GLU A 327 3.39 13.75 28.61
N ALA A 328 2.91 14.68 27.75
CA ALA A 328 1.50 14.96 27.57
C ALA A 328 0.82 13.96 26.60
N ILE A 329 1.58 13.15 25.89
CA ILE A 329 1.03 12.08 25.03
C ILE A 329 0.45 10.99 25.93
N ASP A 330 -0.79 10.61 25.68
CA ASP A 330 -1.50 9.62 26.47
C ASP A 330 -1.22 8.19 25.98
N ASP A 331 -1.17 7.98 24.65
CA ASP A 331 -0.89 6.69 24.03
C ASP A 331 0.02 6.84 22.78
N VAL A 332 0.81 5.80 22.53
CA VAL A 332 1.63 5.65 21.31
C VAL A 332 1.14 4.43 20.54
N VAL A 333 0.79 4.62 19.27
CA VAL A 333 0.35 3.56 18.35
C VAL A 333 1.47 3.29 17.37
N LEU A 334 1.99 2.07 17.37
CA LEU A 334 3.01 1.60 16.43
C LEU A 334 2.32 0.97 15.22
N VAL A 335 2.71 1.41 14.03
CA VAL A 335 2.17 1.00 12.74
C VAL A 335 3.32 0.60 11.83
N GLY A 336 3.04 -0.34 10.91
CA GLY A 336 4.04 -0.88 10.01
C GLY A 336 4.94 -1.96 10.63
N GLY A 337 5.28 -2.99 9.85
CA GLY A 337 6.00 -4.16 10.33
C GLY A 337 7.40 -3.85 10.90
N ALA A 338 8.06 -2.78 10.42
CA ALA A 338 9.39 -2.39 10.86
C ALA A 338 9.41 -1.83 12.31
N THR A 339 8.27 -1.41 12.87
CA THR A 339 8.14 -1.03 14.28
C THR A 339 8.32 -2.20 15.26
N ARG A 340 8.36 -3.43 14.77
CA ARG A 340 8.62 -4.63 15.58
C ARG A 340 10.09 -4.75 16.00
N MET A 341 11.00 -4.01 15.33
CA MET A 341 12.44 -4.01 15.68
C MET A 341 12.66 -3.47 17.09
N PRO A 342 13.38 -4.19 17.97
CA PRO A 342 13.62 -3.77 19.35
C PRO A 342 14.29 -2.39 19.46
N MET A 343 15.26 -2.08 18.60
CA MET A 343 15.94 -0.77 18.57
C MET A 343 14.96 0.40 18.33
N VAL A 344 13.94 0.19 17.47
CA VAL A 344 12.92 1.22 17.19
C VAL A 344 12.01 1.40 18.38
N GLN A 345 11.56 0.30 19.01
CA GLN A 345 10.69 0.37 20.19
C GLN A 345 11.38 1.02 21.37
N GLU A 346 12.66 0.77 21.57
CA GLU A 346 13.46 1.37 22.64
C GLU A 346 13.66 2.87 22.40
N MET A 347 13.92 3.26 21.14
CA MET A 347 13.99 4.66 20.77
C MET A 347 12.67 5.38 21.08
N VAL A 348 11.53 4.78 20.71
CA VAL A 348 10.19 5.36 20.97
C VAL A 348 9.94 5.50 22.48
N ARG A 349 10.26 4.50 23.31
CA ARG A 349 10.14 4.56 24.77
C ARG A 349 11.02 5.66 25.39
N THR A 350 12.21 5.85 24.80
CA THR A 350 13.14 6.91 25.27
C THR A 350 12.60 8.31 24.95
N LEU A 351 11.97 8.48 23.80
CA LEU A 351 11.43 9.78 23.37
C LEU A 351 10.12 10.13 24.07
N ILE A 352 9.27 9.14 24.28
CA ILE A 352 7.94 9.31 24.85
C ILE A 352 7.82 8.32 26.02
N PRO A 353 7.71 8.83 27.27
CA PRO A 353 7.71 7.99 28.44
C PRO A 353 6.37 7.24 28.60
N ARG A 354 6.00 6.49 27.59
CA ARG A 354 4.81 5.64 27.50
C ARG A 354 5.14 4.31 26.82
N GLU A 355 4.57 3.23 27.31
CA GLU A 355 4.62 1.96 26.60
C GLU A 355 3.74 2.03 25.35
N PRO A 356 4.25 1.62 24.18
CA PRO A 356 3.45 1.56 22.97
C PRO A 356 2.24 0.62 23.11
N CYS A 357 1.12 1.03 22.53
CA CYS A 357 -0.11 0.26 22.54
C CYS A 357 0.04 -1.06 21.77
N GLN A 358 -0.32 -2.17 22.41
CA GLN A 358 -0.25 -3.51 21.82
C GLN A 358 -1.62 -4.04 21.34
N SER A 359 -2.68 -3.22 21.44
CA SER A 359 -4.06 -3.66 21.12
C SER A 359 -4.40 -3.67 19.63
N VAL A 360 -3.51 -3.18 18.77
CA VAL A 360 -3.71 -3.13 17.32
C VAL A 360 -2.64 -3.94 16.61
N ASN A 361 -3.02 -4.58 15.50
CA ASN A 361 -2.04 -5.25 14.63
C ASN A 361 -1.39 -4.19 13.72
N PRO A 362 -0.07 -3.97 13.81
CA PRO A 362 0.62 -2.95 13.01
C PRO A 362 0.51 -3.14 11.50
N ASP A 363 0.25 -4.37 11.03
CA ASP A 363 0.17 -4.70 9.61
C ASP A 363 -1.23 -4.50 9.02
N GLU A 364 -2.28 -4.38 9.86
CA GLU A 364 -3.69 -4.35 9.45
C GLU A 364 -4.42 -3.06 9.83
N VAL A 365 -3.91 -2.36 10.83
CA VAL A 365 -4.60 -1.22 11.45
C VAL A 365 -4.93 -0.10 10.46
N VAL A 366 -4.10 0.10 9.45
CA VAL A 366 -4.30 1.12 8.40
C VAL A 366 -5.49 0.75 7.51
N ALA A 367 -5.57 -0.49 7.03
CA ALA A 367 -6.70 -0.96 6.22
C ALA A 367 -8.03 -0.93 7.01
N ILE A 368 -7.98 -1.32 8.29
CA ILE A 368 -9.11 -1.23 9.21
C ILE A 368 -9.61 0.22 9.30
N GLY A 369 -8.71 1.18 9.48
CA GLY A 369 -9.06 2.60 9.52
C GLY A 369 -9.59 3.14 8.20
N ALA A 370 -9.07 2.68 7.08
CA ALA A 370 -9.59 3.01 5.76
C ALA A 370 -11.03 2.48 5.55
N ALA A 371 -11.33 1.28 6.07
CA ALA A 371 -12.68 0.73 6.05
C ALA A 371 -13.64 1.51 7.00
N VAL A 372 -13.16 1.98 8.16
CA VAL A 372 -13.91 2.91 9.02
C VAL A 372 -14.24 4.20 8.28
N GLN A 373 -13.26 4.77 7.54
CA GLN A 373 -13.49 5.97 6.73
C GLN A 373 -14.50 5.72 5.61
N ALA A 374 -14.49 4.54 4.98
CA ALA A 374 -15.52 4.15 4.01
C ALA A 374 -16.91 4.15 4.67
N GLY A 375 -17.04 3.61 5.89
CA GLY A 375 -18.29 3.66 6.66
C GLY A 375 -18.74 5.06 7.05
N ILE A 376 -17.82 6.00 7.28
CA ILE A 376 -18.15 7.42 7.48
C ILE A 376 -18.72 8.02 6.20
N LEU A 377 -18.10 7.74 5.03
CA LEU A 377 -18.54 8.26 3.73
C LEU A 377 -19.90 7.70 3.30
N THR A 378 -20.20 6.44 3.59
CA THR A 378 -21.51 5.83 3.31
C THR A 378 -22.59 6.28 4.29
N GLY A 379 -22.21 6.92 5.41
CA GLY A 379 -23.13 7.34 6.47
C GLY A 379 -23.57 6.18 7.38
N GLU A 380 -22.92 5.03 7.33
CA GLU A 380 -23.10 3.93 8.27
C GLU A 380 -22.56 4.32 9.67
N LEU A 381 -21.46 5.08 9.70
CA LEU A 381 -20.84 5.60 10.91
C LEU A 381 -21.03 7.12 10.97
N ARG A 382 -22.00 7.60 11.73
CA ARG A 382 -22.40 9.02 11.77
C ARG A 382 -21.77 9.82 12.91
N ASP A 383 -21.28 9.12 13.93
CA ASP A 383 -20.78 9.75 15.15
C ASP A 383 -19.25 10.01 15.10
N LEU A 384 -18.63 9.75 13.96
CA LEU A 384 -17.19 9.93 13.76
C LEU A 384 -16.93 11.06 12.76
N MET A 385 -15.96 11.91 13.11
CA MET A 385 -15.50 13.01 12.27
C MET A 385 -13.97 13.05 12.25
N LEU A 386 -13.42 13.24 11.06
CA LEU A 386 -11.99 13.35 10.83
C LEU A 386 -11.63 14.75 10.31
N ASN A 387 -10.72 15.42 11.01
CA ASN A 387 -10.05 16.65 10.59
C ASN A 387 -8.58 16.33 10.33
N ASP A 388 -8.21 16.24 9.07
CA ASP A 388 -6.81 16.01 8.65
C ASP A 388 -6.09 17.33 8.36
N VAL A 389 -4.79 17.29 8.11
CA VAL A 389 -3.95 18.49 7.87
C VAL A 389 -3.05 18.32 6.64
N THR A 390 -2.67 19.45 6.03
CA THR A 390 -1.63 19.45 4.98
C THR A 390 -0.25 19.21 5.58
N PRO A 391 0.58 18.31 5.00
CA PRO A 391 1.88 17.97 5.58
C PRO A 391 2.96 19.02 5.34
N LEU A 392 2.88 19.75 4.23
CA LEU A 392 3.88 20.71 3.79
C LEU A 392 3.26 22.08 3.52
N SER A 393 4.05 23.13 3.69
CA SER A 393 3.66 24.50 3.36
C SER A 393 3.55 24.67 1.84
N LEU A 394 2.52 25.42 1.42
CA LEU A 394 2.25 25.76 0.03
C LEU A 394 2.36 27.27 -0.18
N GLY A 395 2.97 27.66 -1.28
CA GLY A 395 3.19 29.07 -1.57
C GLY A 395 3.51 29.36 -3.02
N LEU A 396 3.91 30.59 -3.26
CA LEU A 396 4.28 31.12 -4.57
C LEU A 396 5.71 31.65 -4.56
N GLU A 397 6.38 31.53 -5.69
CA GLU A 397 7.61 32.29 -5.94
C GLU A 397 7.27 33.77 -6.08
N THR A 398 8.06 34.61 -5.40
CA THR A 398 7.99 36.07 -5.48
C THR A 398 9.33 36.68 -5.91
N ILE A 399 9.38 38.02 -6.01
CA ILE A 399 10.58 38.78 -6.42
C ILE A 399 11.82 38.27 -5.67
N GLY A 400 12.90 38.01 -6.43
CA GLY A 400 14.15 37.54 -5.85
C GLY A 400 14.19 36.04 -5.57
N GLY A 401 13.27 35.22 -6.11
CA GLY A 401 13.26 33.78 -5.93
C GLY A 401 12.86 33.35 -4.50
N VAL A 402 12.08 34.22 -3.78
CA VAL A 402 11.62 33.92 -2.43
C VAL A 402 10.27 33.26 -2.47
N MET A 403 10.06 32.19 -1.70
CA MET A 403 8.77 31.56 -1.48
C MET A 403 7.95 32.35 -0.47
N LYS A 404 6.75 32.84 -0.90
CA LYS A 404 5.73 33.34 0.01
C LYS A 404 4.73 32.23 0.32
N VAL A 405 4.68 31.80 1.57
CA VAL A 405 3.75 30.79 2.06
C VAL A 405 2.33 31.37 2.14
N LEU A 406 1.35 30.68 1.52
CA LEU A 406 -0.07 30.99 1.61
C LEU A 406 -0.79 30.05 2.59
N ILE A 407 -0.46 28.76 2.53
CA ILE A 407 -1.00 27.73 3.41
C ILE A 407 0.18 27.10 4.16
N PRO A 408 0.36 27.41 5.46
CA PRO A 408 1.37 26.76 6.27
C PRO A 408 1.10 25.25 6.42
N ARG A 409 2.15 24.45 6.63
CA ARG A 409 2.02 23.04 7.03
C ARG A 409 1.16 22.90 8.28
N ASN A 410 0.57 21.74 8.47
CA ASN A 410 -0.33 21.42 9.57
C ASN A 410 -1.61 22.30 9.61
N THR A 411 -1.99 22.89 8.46
CA THR A 411 -3.27 23.58 8.33
C THR A 411 -4.38 22.54 8.10
N PRO A 412 -5.49 22.59 8.87
CA PRO A 412 -6.62 21.68 8.66
C PRO A 412 -7.20 21.76 7.26
N ILE A 413 -7.52 20.60 6.66
CA ILE A 413 -8.13 20.46 5.35
C ILE A 413 -9.57 19.90 5.49
N PRO A 414 -10.49 20.27 4.55
CA PRO A 414 -10.28 21.12 3.39
C PRO A 414 -10.09 22.59 3.73
N VAL A 415 -9.29 23.32 2.93
CA VAL A 415 -8.99 24.73 3.20
C VAL A 415 -8.84 25.54 1.91
N ARG A 416 -9.36 26.79 1.93
CA ARG A 416 -9.16 27.76 0.85
C ARG A 416 -8.50 29.01 1.40
N LYS A 417 -7.39 29.42 0.78
CA LYS A 417 -6.67 30.68 1.08
C LYS A 417 -6.41 31.46 -0.18
N SER A 418 -6.51 32.77 -0.07
CA SER A 418 -6.27 33.68 -1.20
C SER A 418 -5.40 34.84 -0.74
N ASP A 419 -4.54 35.33 -1.63
CA ASP A 419 -3.78 36.56 -1.42
C ASP A 419 -3.73 37.38 -2.71
N VAL A 420 -3.40 38.66 -2.62
CA VAL A 420 -3.37 39.61 -3.74
C VAL A 420 -1.93 39.97 -4.05
N PHE A 421 -1.59 39.79 -5.32
CA PHE A 421 -0.26 40.10 -5.86
C PHE A 421 -0.37 41.17 -6.92
N SER A 422 0.74 41.77 -7.29
CA SER A 422 0.79 42.82 -8.31
C SER A 422 1.96 42.59 -9.28
N THR A 423 1.98 43.38 -10.35
CA THR A 423 3.04 43.31 -11.38
C THR A 423 4.35 43.88 -10.85
N SER A 424 5.49 43.22 -11.24
CA SER A 424 6.84 43.66 -10.91
C SER A 424 7.34 44.79 -11.81
N GLU A 425 6.74 44.96 -13.00
CA GLU A 425 7.14 45.95 -14.01
C GLU A 425 5.95 46.81 -14.48
N ALA A 426 6.27 47.98 -15.01
CA ALA A 426 5.27 48.84 -15.66
C ALA A 426 4.85 48.22 -16.99
N ASN A 427 3.56 48.32 -17.31
CA ASN A 427 2.93 47.80 -18.53
C ASN A 427 3.05 46.28 -18.75
N GLN A 428 3.30 45.54 -17.71
CA GLN A 428 3.28 44.07 -17.74
C GLN A 428 1.86 43.58 -18.02
N ASN A 429 1.69 42.82 -19.11
CA ASN A 429 0.36 42.37 -19.59
C ASN A 429 0.04 40.91 -19.24
N ALA A 430 0.97 40.21 -18.58
CA ALA A 430 0.79 38.85 -18.11
C ALA A 430 1.67 38.61 -16.88
N VAL A 431 1.26 37.70 -16.04
CA VAL A 431 2.03 37.24 -14.88
C VAL A 431 2.16 35.73 -14.91
N GLU A 432 3.33 35.22 -14.54
CA GLU A 432 3.57 33.81 -14.35
C GLU A 432 3.39 33.46 -12.87
N ILE A 433 2.64 32.42 -12.60
CA ILE A 433 2.40 31.92 -11.26
C ILE A 433 3.17 30.61 -11.10
N HIS A 434 4.20 30.60 -10.25
CA HIS A 434 4.98 29.43 -9.92
C HIS A 434 4.57 28.92 -8.54
N VAL A 435 3.93 27.76 -8.51
CA VAL A 435 3.42 27.14 -7.28
C VAL A 435 4.48 26.23 -6.70
N LEU A 436 4.71 26.37 -5.38
CA LEU A 436 5.76 25.72 -4.63
C LEU A 436 5.20 24.97 -3.43
N GLN A 437 5.85 23.85 -3.09
CA GLN A 437 5.59 23.07 -1.89
C GLN A 437 6.90 22.81 -1.14
N GLY A 438 6.93 23.12 0.17
CA GLY A 438 8.09 22.88 1.03
C GLY A 438 8.30 23.97 2.08
N GLU A 439 9.38 23.82 2.83
CA GLU A 439 9.68 24.66 4.01
C GLU A 439 10.89 25.61 3.81
N ARG A 440 11.46 25.62 2.60
CA ARG A 440 12.62 26.48 2.31
C ARG A 440 12.16 27.89 1.96
N GLN A 441 12.94 28.89 2.40
CA GLN A 441 12.63 30.28 2.11
C GLN A 441 12.84 30.66 0.63
N MET A 442 13.78 29.98 -0.03
CA MET A 442 14.07 30.20 -1.44
C MET A 442 13.30 29.21 -2.32
N ALA A 443 12.84 29.65 -3.46
CA ALA A 443 12.01 28.88 -4.39
C ALA A 443 12.71 27.63 -4.91
N ASP A 444 14.01 27.74 -5.23
CA ASP A 444 14.87 26.68 -5.76
C ASP A 444 15.07 25.51 -4.76
N GLY A 445 14.89 25.78 -3.48
CA GLY A 445 14.96 24.77 -2.44
C GLY A 445 13.63 24.04 -2.16
N ASN A 446 12.55 24.37 -2.87
CA ASN A 446 11.21 23.79 -2.70
C ASN A 446 10.79 23.01 -3.96
N LYS A 447 9.85 22.07 -3.78
CA LYS A 447 9.31 21.34 -4.93
C LYS A 447 8.42 22.27 -5.76
N SER A 448 8.71 22.34 -7.07
CA SER A 448 7.82 22.97 -8.03
C SER A 448 6.62 22.07 -8.29
N LEU A 449 5.42 22.57 -8.03
CA LEU A 449 4.17 21.87 -8.35
C LEU A 449 3.68 22.25 -9.76
N GLY A 450 4.18 23.34 -10.32
CA GLY A 450 3.84 23.78 -11.69
C GLY A 450 3.90 25.27 -11.86
N ARG A 451 3.86 25.69 -13.14
CA ARG A 451 3.84 27.08 -13.56
C ARG A 451 2.68 27.30 -14.50
N PHE A 452 1.97 28.41 -14.37
CA PHE A 452 0.95 28.82 -15.33
C PHE A 452 0.92 30.33 -15.48
N ARG A 453 0.36 30.80 -16.59
CA ARG A 453 0.40 32.22 -16.97
C ARG A 453 -1.01 32.82 -17.05
N LEU A 454 -1.24 33.86 -16.28
CA LEU A 454 -2.44 34.73 -16.44
C LEU A 454 -2.07 35.85 -17.40
N SER A 455 -2.76 35.88 -18.56
CA SER A 455 -2.53 36.89 -19.61
C SER A 455 -3.69 37.85 -19.76
N GLY A 456 -3.45 39.05 -20.36
CA GLY A 456 -4.45 40.04 -20.63
C GLY A 456 -4.75 41.00 -19.50
N ILE A 457 -3.77 41.21 -18.65
CA ILE A 457 -3.77 42.26 -17.63
C ILE A 457 -3.65 43.60 -18.37
N PRO A 458 -4.47 44.61 -18.07
CA PRO A 458 -4.36 45.91 -18.67
C PRO A 458 -3.02 46.59 -18.37
N PRO A 459 -2.37 47.25 -19.35
CA PRO A 459 -1.16 48.01 -19.09
C PRO A 459 -1.38 49.08 -18.00
N ALA A 460 -0.56 49.02 -16.96
CA ALA A 460 -0.62 49.94 -15.83
C ALA A 460 0.78 50.11 -15.19
N PRO A 461 1.00 51.12 -14.38
CA PRO A 461 2.22 51.25 -13.61
C PRO A 461 2.45 50.01 -12.72
N ARG A 462 3.74 49.72 -12.43
CA ARG A 462 4.13 48.68 -11.50
C ARG A 462 3.37 48.77 -10.19
N GLY A 463 2.88 47.64 -9.66
CA GLY A 463 2.18 47.56 -8.38
C GLY A 463 0.70 47.97 -8.39
N VAL A 464 0.17 48.44 -9.53
CA VAL A 464 -1.25 48.86 -9.66
C VAL A 464 -2.18 47.70 -10.01
N PRO A 465 -1.87 46.79 -10.94
CA PRO A 465 -2.74 45.63 -11.19
C PRO A 465 -2.86 44.74 -9.94
N GLN A 466 -4.08 44.24 -9.70
CA GLN A 466 -4.35 43.34 -8.57
C GLN A 466 -4.73 41.96 -9.10
N VAL A 467 -3.84 40.99 -8.85
CA VAL A 467 -4.07 39.60 -9.21
C VAL A 467 -4.28 38.80 -7.93
N GLN A 468 -5.50 38.33 -7.76
CA GLN A 468 -5.86 37.44 -6.65
C GLN A 468 -5.49 36.02 -7.01
N VAL A 469 -4.61 35.39 -6.22
CA VAL A 469 -4.29 33.96 -6.33
C VAL A 469 -4.93 33.21 -5.17
N SER A 470 -5.66 32.15 -5.49
CA SER A 470 -6.39 31.34 -4.54
C SER A 470 -5.88 29.90 -4.60
N PHE A 471 -5.57 29.35 -3.44
CA PHE A 471 -5.23 27.96 -3.21
C PHE A 471 -6.43 27.29 -2.55
N ASP A 472 -6.86 26.17 -3.12
CA ASP A 472 -7.98 25.37 -2.65
C ASP A 472 -7.54 23.93 -2.48
N ILE A 473 -7.49 23.42 -1.24
CA ILE A 473 -7.11 22.04 -0.93
C ILE A 473 -8.37 21.31 -0.52
N ASP A 474 -8.66 20.22 -1.23
CA ASP A 474 -9.80 19.35 -0.94
C ASP A 474 -9.56 18.43 0.27
N ALA A 475 -10.55 17.60 0.60
CA ALA A 475 -10.45 16.63 1.69
C ALA A 475 -9.41 15.52 1.41
N ASN A 476 -9.01 15.30 0.16
CA ASN A 476 -7.97 14.34 -0.23
C ASN A 476 -6.55 14.92 -0.14
N GLY A 477 -6.44 16.21 0.17
CA GLY A 477 -5.17 16.94 0.17
C GLY A 477 -4.72 17.36 -1.23
N LEU A 478 -5.59 17.31 -2.25
CA LEU A 478 -5.28 17.72 -3.61
C LEU A 478 -5.46 19.21 -3.79
N LEU A 479 -4.49 19.85 -4.43
CA LEU A 479 -4.41 21.29 -4.59
C LEU A 479 -4.93 21.77 -5.94
N GLN A 480 -5.82 22.75 -5.90
CA GLN A 480 -6.23 23.53 -7.06
C GLN A 480 -5.79 24.98 -6.88
N VAL A 481 -5.14 25.56 -7.86
CA VAL A 481 -4.73 26.97 -7.84
C VAL A 481 -5.43 27.75 -8.93
N SER A 482 -5.98 28.92 -8.56
CA SER A 482 -6.58 29.85 -9.52
C SER A 482 -6.02 31.24 -9.37
N ALA A 483 -5.84 31.96 -10.48
CA ALA A 483 -5.43 33.35 -10.50
C ALA A 483 -6.50 34.19 -11.24
N THR A 484 -6.89 35.30 -10.65
CA THR A 484 -7.92 36.21 -11.18
C THR A 484 -7.43 37.66 -11.18
N ASP A 485 -7.43 38.31 -12.32
CA ASP A 485 -7.25 39.77 -12.36
C ASP A 485 -8.52 40.46 -11.88
N ARG A 486 -8.44 41.13 -10.75
CA ARG A 486 -9.60 41.82 -10.12
C ARG A 486 -10.18 42.96 -10.96
N THR A 487 -9.40 43.53 -11.89
CA THR A 487 -9.84 44.65 -12.72
C THR A 487 -10.67 44.18 -13.90
N THR A 488 -10.23 43.09 -14.57
CA THR A 488 -10.91 42.58 -15.78
C THR A 488 -11.84 41.41 -15.50
N GLY A 489 -11.73 40.77 -14.35
CA GLY A 489 -12.40 39.52 -14.00
C GLY A 489 -11.85 38.30 -14.76
N ARG A 490 -10.77 38.42 -15.51
CA ARG A 490 -10.15 37.30 -16.19
C ARG A 490 -9.55 36.33 -15.15
N GLN A 491 -9.86 35.07 -15.34
CA GLN A 491 -9.42 33.99 -14.46
C GLN A 491 -8.70 32.93 -15.27
N GLN A 492 -7.64 32.42 -14.73
CA GLN A 492 -6.98 31.18 -15.14
C GLN A 492 -6.92 30.28 -13.93
N SER A 493 -7.38 29.05 -14.06
CA SER A 493 -7.24 28.02 -13.01
C SER A 493 -6.44 26.87 -13.59
N VAL A 494 -5.65 26.26 -12.73
CA VAL A 494 -4.91 25.04 -13.02
C VAL A 494 -5.15 24.11 -11.85
N SER A 495 -5.69 22.94 -12.15
CA SER A 495 -5.51 21.79 -11.25
C SER A 495 -4.06 21.40 -11.36
N ILE A 496 -3.36 21.40 -10.26
CA ILE A 496 -1.93 21.07 -10.28
C ILE A 496 -1.84 19.57 -10.51
N GLN A 497 -1.65 19.20 -11.76
CA GLN A 497 -1.25 17.86 -12.17
C GLN A 497 0.28 17.79 -12.15
N GLY A 498 0.86 18.10 -11.00
CA GLY A 498 2.31 18.16 -10.86
C GLY A 498 2.92 16.79 -10.99
N GLY A 499 3.55 16.52 -12.16
CA GLY A 499 4.51 15.43 -12.28
C GLY A 499 3.95 14.01 -12.15
N THR A 500 2.69 13.78 -12.54
CA THR A 500 2.22 12.39 -12.68
C THR A 500 2.95 11.74 -13.84
N ASN A 501 3.37 10.49 -13.67
CA ASN A 501 4.07 9.73 -14.71
C ASN A 501 3.17 9.40 -15.92
N LEU A 502 1.88 9.71 -15.85
CA LEU A 502 0.88 9.45 -16.88
C LEU A 502 0.09 10.74 -17.20
N SER A 503 -0.15 10.99 -18.50
CA SER A 503 -1.08 12.01 -18.96
C SER A 503 -2.54 11.49 -18.96
N GLU A 504 -3.54 12.37 -18.99
CA GLU A 504 -4.95 11.98 -19.09
C GLU A 504 -5.24 11.17 -20.37
N GLU A 505 -4.55 11.47 -21.48
CA GLU A 505 -4.64 10.70 -22.70
C GLU A 505 -4.06 9.29 -22.54
N GLU A 506 -2.93 9.15 -21.81
CA GLU A 506 -2.35 7.85 -21.48
C GLU A 506 -3.26 7.06 -20.55
N ILE A 507 -3.82 7.68 -19.53
CA ILE A 507 -4.79 7.05 -18.60
C ILE A 507 -6.00 6.53 -19.38
N THR A 508 -6.59 7.36 -20.25
CA THR A 508 -7.75 6.99 -21.09
C THR A 508 -7.41 5.80 -22.00
N ARG A 509 -6.27 5.83 -22.67
CA ARG A 509 -5.81 4.75 -23.54
C ARG A 509 -5.61 3.44 -22.77
N LEU A 510 -5.03 3.51 -21.57
CA LEU A 510 -4.79 2.34 -20.72
C LEU A 510 -6.10 1.76 -20.18
N LEU A 511 -7.09 2.60 -19.86
CA LEU A 511 -8.43 2.15 -19.48
C LEU A 511 -9.13 1.41 -20.63
N GLU A 512 -9.12 1.97 -21.85
CA GLU A 512 -9.68 1.32 -23.04
C GLU A 512 -8.98 -0.01 -23.35
N GLU A 513 -7.66 -0.07 -23.20
CA GLU A 513 -6.88 -1.30 -23.37
C GLU A 513 -7.23 -2.36 -22.31
N ALA A 514 -7.38 -1.95 -21.04
CA ALA A 514 -7.76 -2.81 -19.95
C ALA A 514 -9.17 -3.39 -20.13
N GLU A 515 -10.16 -2.56 -20.52
CA GLU A 515 -11.51 -3.03 -20.82
C GLU A 515 -11.54 -4.05 -21.96
N ARG A 516 -10.79 -3.81 -23.03
CA ARG A 516 -10.69 -4.72 -24.16
C ARG A 516 -10.12 -6.07 -23.78
N LYS A 517 -9.11 -6.10 -22.89
CA LYS A 517 -8.44 -7.32 -22.44
C LYS A 517 -9.09 -8.00 -21.23
N ALA A 518 -9.99 -7.34 -20.53
CA ALA A 518 -10.57 -7.82 -19.27
C ALA A 518 -11.16 -9.24 -19.35
N SER A 519 -11.78 -9.61 -20.47
CA SER A 519 -12.34 -10.95 -20.65
C SER A 519 -11.27 -12.02 -20.89
N GLU A 520 -10.18 -11.66 -21.56
CA GLU A 520 -9.05 -12.54 -21.84
C GLU A 520 -8.20 -12.75 -20.58
N ASP A 521 -7.93 -11.67 -19.86
CA ASP A 521 -7.18 -11.68 -18.60
C ASP A 521 -7.89 -12.50 -17.52
N ARG A 522 -9.23 -12.42 -17.45
CA ARG A 522 -10.01 -13.23 -16.51
C ARG A 522 -9.90 -14.72 -16.81
N ARG A 523 -9.94 -15.12 -18.09
CA ARG A 523 -9.76 -16.53 -18.49
C ARG A 523 -8.34 -17.01 -18.17
N ARG A 524 -7.33 -16.22 -18.50
CA ARG A 524 -5.92 -16.53 -18.20
C ARG A 524 -5.69 -16.70 -16.71
N ARG A 525 -6.24 -15.81 -15.89
CA ARG A 525 -6.13 -15.89 -14.44
C ARG A 525 -6.69 -17.20 -13.89
N VAL A 526 -7.92 -17.57 -14.30
CA VAL A 526 -8.52 -18.85 -13.88
C VAL A 526 -7.65 -20.04 -14.28
N ALA A 527 -7.04 -20.01 -15.47
CA ALA A 527 -6.12 -21.06 -15.91
C ALA A 527 -4.84 -21.12 -15.06
N ILE A 528 -4.27 -19.95 -14.71
CA ILE A 528 -3.09 -19.85 -13.83
C ILE A 528 -3.41 -20.40 -12.43
N ASP A 529 -4.53 -20.04 -11.85
CA ASP A 529 -4.94 -20.49 -10.52
C ASP A 529 -5.13 -22.02 -10.49
N ARG A 530 -5.76 -22.59 -11.54
CA ARG A 530 -5.88 -24.06 -11.70
C ARG A 530 -4.52 -24.73 -11.77
N ARG A 531 -3.61 -24.22 -12.58
CA ARG A 531 -2.25 -24.73 -12.72
C ARG A 531 -1.49 -24.71 -11.40
N ASN A 532 -1.57 -23.63 -10.66
CA ASN A 532 -0.88 -23.46 -9.37
C ASN A 532 -1.42 -24.45 -8.32
N ARG A 533 -2.75 -24.63 -8.25
CA ARG A 533 -3.37 -25.65 -7.38
C ARG A 533 -2.88 -27.05 -7.75
N ALA A 534 -2.85 -27.37 -9.03
CA ALA A 534 -2.35 -28.66 -9.53
C ALA A 534 -0.86 -28.88 -9.15
N GLN A 535 0.01 -27.90 -9.34
CA GLN A 535 1.43 -27.97 -8.96
C GLN A 535 1.64 -28.15 -7.46
N THR A 536 0.86 -27.47 -6.65
CA THR A 536 0.91 -27.63 -5.19
C THR A 536 0.54 -29.05 -4.79
N LEU A 537 -0.53 -29.59 -5.37
CA LEU A 537 -0.97 -30.96 -5.11
C LEU A 537 0.04 -32.00 -5.59
N VAL A 538 0.68 -31.80 -6.74
CA VAL A 538 1.78 -32.63 -7.24
C VAL A 538 2.91 -32.72 -6.22
N SER A 539 3.36 -31.56 -5.70
CA SER A 539 4.44 -31.52 -4.69
C SER A 539 4.04 -32.22 -3.38
N GLN A 540 2.78 -32.10 -2.97
CA GLN A 540 2.24 -32.82 -1.80
C GLN A 540 2.19 -34.32 -2.06
N ALA A 541 1.74 -34.77 -3.24
CA ALA A 541 1.66 -36.17 -3.61
C ALA A 541 3.02 -36.84 -3.62
N GLU A 542 4.02 -36.19 -4.24
CA GLU A 542 5.39 -36.68 -4.25
C GLU A 542 5.98 -36.81 -2.85
N ARG A 543 5.70 -35.85 -1.96
CA ARG A 543 6.13 -35.91 -0.56
C ARG A 543 5.47 -37.06 0.16
N ARG A 544 4.15 -37.24 0.02
CA ARG A 544 3.41 -38.35 0.66
C ARG A 544 3.78 -39.71 0.17
N LEU A 545 4.12 -39.88 -1.11
CA LEU A 545 4.66 -41.12 -1.65
C LEU A 545 6.01 -41.46 -1.01
N ARG A 546 6.90 -40.50 -0.85
CA ARG A 546 8.19 -40.70 -0.14
C ARG A 546 7.97 -41.10 1.32
N ASP A 547 7.09 -40.41 2.02
CA ASP A 547 6.77 -40.71 3.42
C ASP A 547 6.17 -42.11 3.55
N ALA A 548 5.22 -42.49 2.68
CA ALA A 548 4.62 -43.81 2.66
C ALA A 548 5.66 -44.95 2.40
N ALA A 549 6.59 -44.73 1.47
CA ALA A 549 7.66 -45.67 1.20
C ALA A 549 8.61 -45.87 2.38
N LEU A 550 8.85 -44.82 3.17
CA LEU A 550 9.68 -44.85 4.38
C LEU A 550 8.96 -45.55 5.54
N GLU A 551 7.68 -45.28 5.77
CA GLU A 551 6.89 -45.77 6.90
C GLU A 551 6.39 -47.20 6.69
N LEU A 552 5.90 -47.55 5.51
CA LEU A 552 5.25 -48.83 5.21
C LEU A 552 6.12 -49.77 4.39
N GLY A 553 7.29 -49.35 3.93
CA GLY A 553 8.11 -50.02 2.97
C GLY A 553 7.47 -50.10 1.56
N PRO A 554 8.20 -50.60 0.56
CA PRO A 554 7.76 -50.53 -0.85
C PRO A 554 6.51 -51.37 -1.17
N TYR A 555 6.07 -52.24 -0.29
CA TYR A 555 4.93 -53.15 -0.47
C TYR A 555 3.77 -52.91 0.50
N GLY A 556 3.93 -52.05 1.50
CA GLY A 556 2.95 -51.89 2.59
C GLY A 556 1.62 -51.30 2.20
N ALA A 557 1.56 -50.53 1.11
CA ALA A 557 0.34 -49.93 0.60
C ALA A 557 0.37 -49.86 -0.95
N GLU A 558 0.88 -50.92 -1.60
CA GLU A 558 1.18 -50.98 -3.04
C GLU A 558 0.00 -50.47 -3.91
N ARG A 559 -1.24 -50.85 -3.58
CA ARG A 559 -2.44 -50.47 -4.34
C ARG A 559 -2.70 -48.96 -4.25
N GLN A 560 -2.55 -48.38 -3.05
CA GLN A 560 -2.80 -46.94 -2.82
C GLN A 560 -1.65 -46.10 -3.40
N GLN A 561 -0.40 -46.55 -3.22
CA GLN A 561 0.77 -45.89 -3.82
C GLN A 561 0.66 -45.83 -5.34
N ARG A 562 0.32 -46.98 -5.99
CA ARG A 562 0.08 -47.04 -7.44
C ARG A 562 -1.05 -46.14 -7.91
N ALA A 563 -2.16 -46.01 -7.11
CA ALA A 563 -3.25 -45.11 -7.47
C ALA A 563 -2.79 -43.64 -7.46
N VAL A 564 -1.99 -43.27 -6.45
CA VAL A 564 -1.42 -41.91 -6.38
C VAL A 564 -0.42 -41.67 -7.51
N GLU A 565 0.46 -42.64 -7.83
CA GLU A 565 1.44 -42.52 -8.91
C GLU A 565 0.78 -42.37 -10.31
N LEU A 566 -0.33 -43.09 -10.57
CA LEU A 566 -1.08 -42.94 -11.81
C LEU A 566 -1.73 -41.56 -11.89
N ALA A 567 -2.50 -41.19 -10.88
CA ALA A 567 -3.17 -39.90 -10.85
C ALA A 567 -2.18 -38.71 -10.87
N LEU A 568 -1.00 -38.87 -10.23
CA LEU A 568 0.07 -37.88 -10.28
C LEU A 568 0.61 -37.68 -11.69
N ARG A 569 0.80 -38.79 -12.44
CA ARG A 569 1.26 -38.74 -13.84
C ARG A 569 0.23 -38.01 -14.70
N ASP A 570 -1.06 -38.35 -14.54
CA ASP A 570 -2.14 -37.73 -15.32
C ASP A 570 -2.17 -36.20 -15.09
N VAL A 571 -2.02 -35.75 -13.84
CA VAL A 571 -1.93 -34.29 -13.51
C VAL A 571 -0.67 -33.68 -14.13
N GLN A 572 0.50 -34.36 -14.03
CA GLN A 572 1.76 -33.86 -14.61
C GLN A 572 1.71 -33.73 -16.14
N GLU A 573 1.06 -34.65 -16.83
CA GLU A 573 0.87 -34.61 -18.29
C GLU A 573 -0.05 -33.43 -18.69
N LEU A 574 -1.09 -33.15 -17.90
CA LEU A 574 -2.05 -32.08 -18.17
C LEU A 574 -1.65 -30.68 -17.64
N LEU A 575 -0.55 -30.54 -16.89
CA LEU A 575 -0.09 -29.25 -16.37
C LEU A 575 0.21 -28.21 -17.47
N GLY A 576 0.53 -28.65 -18.70
CA GLY A 576 0.72 -27.77 -19.86
C GLY A 576 -0.59 -27.24 -20.46
N GLU A 577 -1.73 -27.87 -20.12
CA GLU A 577 -3.05 -27.60 -20.70
C GLU A 577 -3.99 -27.01 -19.61
N ALA A 578 -3.58 -25.90 -18.99
CA ALA A 578 -4.26 -25.31 -17.84
C ALA A 578 -5.71 -24.84 -18.10
N GLU A 579 -6.10 -24.68 -19.37
CA GLU A 579 -7.48 -24.33 -19.76
C GLU A 579 -8.38 -25.57 -19.91
N SER A 580 -7.78 -26.78 -19.88
CA SER A 580 -8.53 -28.03 -20.10
C SER A 580 -9.36 -28.40 -18.85
N PRO A 581 -10.64 -28.75 -19.05
CA PRO A 581 -11.46 -29.30 -17.95
C PRO A 581 -10.93 -30.66 -17.46
N GLU A 582 -10.10 -31.37 -18.28
CA GLU A 582 -9.49 -32.64 -17.91
C GLU A 582 -8.48 -32.47 -16.76
N LEU A 583 -7.78 -31.32 -16.66
CA LEU A 583 -6.88 -31.04 -15.55
C LEU A 583 -7.64 -31.00 -14.21
N GLU A 584 -8.82 -30.42 -14.16
CA GLU A 584 -9.63 -30.32 -12.95
C GLU A 584 -10.10 -31.72 -12.49
N LEU A 585 -10.48 -32.56 -13.44
CA LEU A 585 -10.82 -33.97 -13.16
C LEU A 585 -9.62 -34.75 -12.64
N ALA A 586 -8.45 -34.61 -13.28
CA ALA A 586 -7.22 -35.27 -12.84
C ALA A 586 -6.77 -34.81 -11.44
N VAL A 587 -6.89 -33.52 -11.13
CA VAL A 587 -6.64 -32.97 -9.80
C VAL A 587 -7.56 -33.59 -8.74
N SER A 588 -8.87 -33.71 -9.04
CA SER A 588 -9.83 -34.35 -8.14
C SER A 588 -9.50 -35.84 -7.90
N GLN A 589 -9.09 -36.55 -8.96
CA GLN A 589 -8.67 -37.95 -8.85
C GLN A 589 -7.39 -38.13 -8.01
N LEU A 590 -6.43 -37.20 -8.15
CA LEU A 590 -5.22 -37.20 -7.34
C LEU A 590 -5.51 -36.92 -5.85
N GLN A 591 -6.45 -36.00 -5.55
CA GLN A 591 -6.92 -35.74 -4.20
C GLN A 591 -7.54 -36.97 -3.57
N GLU A 592 -8.42 -37.69 -4.31
CA GLU A 592 -9.04 -38.91 -3.84
C GLU A 592 -8.02 -40.03 -3.58
N ALA A 593 -7.07 -40.20 -4.49
CA ALA A 593 -5.98 -41.18 -4.34
C ALA A 593 -5.12 -40.86 -3.10
N LEU A 594 -4.75 -39.61 -2.88
CA LEU A 594 -4.02 -39.14 -1.69
C LEU A 594 -4.81 -39.39 -0.40
N PHE A 595 -6.10 -39.12 -0.39
CA PHE A 595 -6.95 -39.43 0.74
C PHE A 595 -6.95 -40.93 1.05
N GLY A 596 -6.99 -41.78 0.04
CA GLY A 596 -6.90 -43.24 0.16
C GLY A 596 -5.57 -43.68 0.79
N LEU A 597 -4.44 -43.11 0.35
CA LEU A 597 -3.11 -43.39 0.87
C LEU A 597 -2.97 -42.94 2.33
N ASN A 598 -3.40 -41.72 2.66
CA ASN A 598 -3.36 -41.18 4.01
C ASN A 598 -4.22 -41.99 4.99
N ARG A 599 -5.40 -42.44 4.55
CA ARG A 599 -6.26 -43.32 5.38
C ARG A 599 -5.55 -44.64 5.69
N ARG A 600 -4.76 -45.18 4.77
CA ARG A 600 -3.96 -46.42 4.97
C ARG A 600 -2.81 -46.18 5.96
N LEU A 601 -2.04 -45.13 5.80
CA LEU A 601 -0.97 -44.72 6.73
C LEU A 601 -1.51 -44.58 8.17
N LEU A 602 -2.67 -43.95 8.33
CA LEU A 602 -3.32 -43.82 9.64
C LEU A 602 -3.74 -45.16 10.24
N SER A 603 -4.22 -46.11 9.41
CA SER A 603 -4.66 -47.42 9.88
C SER A 603 -3.47 -48.25 10.40
N GLU A 604 -2.30 -48.12 9.82
CA GLU A 604 -1.07 -48.81 10.25
C GLU A 604 -0.48 -48.16 11.51
N ARG A 605 -0.41 -46.84 11.59
CA ARG A 605 -0.02 -46.13 12.83
C ARG A 605 -0.93 -46.47 14.02
N ARG A 606 -2.23 -46.78 13.77
CA ARG A 606 -3.16 -47.23 14.79
C ARG A 606 -2.89 -48.68 15.20
N ALA A 607 -2.38 -49.52 14.35
CA ALA A 607 -2.02 -50.88 14.68
C ALA A 607 -0.77 -51.00 15.58
N GLU A 608 0.16 -50.02 15.47
CA GLU A 608 1.39 -49.96 16.28
C GLU A 608 1.19 -49.28 17.62
N THR A 609 0.24 -48.34 17.77
CA THR A 609 -0.08 -47.63 19.03
C THR A 609 -1.42 -48.12 19.58
N GLY A 610 -1.41 -48.85 20.72
CA GLY A 610 -2.62 -49.40 21.36
C GLY A 610 -3.79 -48.42 21.55
N PRO A 611 -5.03 -48.89 21.80
CA PRO A 611 -6.27 -48.30 21.31
C PRO A 611 -6.85 -47.05 22.04
N LEU A 612 -6.16 -46.34 22.94
CA LEU A 612 -6.82 -45.34 23.77
C LEU A 612 -6.24 -43.92 23.87
N GLN A 613 -5.06 -43.66 23.37
CA GLN A 613 -4.45 -42.33 23.52
C GLN A 613 -4.20 -41.55 22.21
N GLY A 614 -4.35 -42.24 21.04
CA GLY A 614 -4.01 -41.67 19.72
C GLY A 614 -5.11 -40.87 19.03
N ILE A 615 -6.37 -40.93 19.47
CA ILE A 615 -7.53 -40.47 18.67
C ILE A 615 -7.70 -38.94 18.66
N LYS A 616 -7.31 -38.25 19.71
CA LYS A 616 -7.52 -36.80 19.79
C LYS A 616 -6.40 -35.97 19.14
N ASN A 617 -5.16 -36.47 19.14
CA ASN A 617 -4.04 -35.70 18.61
C ASN A 617 -3.78 -35.94 17.12
N THR A 618 -4.20 -37.10 16.58
CA THR A 618 -3.89 -37.48 15.21
C THR A 618 -4.91 -36.96 14.19
N LEU A 619 -6.15 -36.68 14.60
CA LEU A 619 -7.18 -36.06 13.72
C LEU A 619 -6.99 -34.55 13.60
N GLY A 620 -6.45 -33.90 14.64
CA GLY A 620 -6.08 -32.47 14.59
C GLY A 620 -4.88 -32.22 13.70
N THR A 621 -3.80 -32.96 13.88
CA THR A 621 -2.57 -32.80 13.08
C THR A 621 -2.75 -33.16 11.61
N LEU A 622 -3.64 -34.05 11.24
CA LEU A 622 -3.89 -34.40 9.84
C LEU A 622 -4.79 -33.41 9.12
N ARG A 623 -5.71 -32.78 9.85
CA ARG A 623 -6.49 -31.67 9.33
C ARG A 623 -5.57 -30.47 9.08
N ASP A 624 -4.69 -30.17 10.04
CA ASP A 624 -3.77 -29.01 9.98
C ASP A 624 -2.59 -29.24 9.03
N GLU A 625 -2.18 -30.50 8.74
CA GLU A 625 -1.08 -30.83 7.81
C GLU A 625 -1.53 -31.06 6.35
N LEU A 626 -2.77 -31.43 6.11
CA LEU A 626 -3.28 -31.76 4.76
C LEU A 626 -4.22 -30.72 4.20
N PHE A 627 -4.90 -30.00 5.07
CA PHE A 627 -5.84 -28.97 4.70
C PHE A 627 -5.73 -27.91 5.78
N SER A 628 -5.20 -26.73 5.45
CA SER A 628 -5.53 -25.54 6.19
C SER A 628 -7.06 -25.41 6.18
N ASP A 629 -7.66 -25.02 7.30
CA ASP A 629 -9.12 -24.89 7.46
C ASP A 629 -9.80 -24.03 6.36
N ASP A 630 -8.99 -23.27 5.61
CA ASP A 630 -9.40 -22.36 4.55
C ASP A 630 -9.69 -23.04 3.20
N ASP A 631 -9.16 -24.27 2.95
CA ASP A 631 -9.34 -24.95 1.66
C ASP A 631 -10.65 -25.74 1.55
N TRP A 632 -11.38 -25.95 2.65
CA TRP A 632 -12.64 -26.75 2.66
C TRP A 632 -13.91 -25.90 2.61
N ASP A 633 -13.87 -24.66 3.12
CA ASP A 633 -15.05 -23.79 3.16
C ASP A 633 -15.41 -23.17 1.80
N ASP A 634 -14.44 -23.14 0.86
CA ASP A 634 -14.63 -22.58 -0.49
C ASP A 634 -15.33 -23.55 -1.48
N TRP A 635 -15.38 -24.85 -1.15
CA TRP A 635 -16.04 -25.85 -2.01
C TRP A 635 -17.57 -25.87 -1.85
N ASP A 636 -18.11 -25.44 -0.72
CA ASP A 636 -19.54 -25.36 -0.44
C ASP A 636 -20.21 -24.07 -0.94
N ARG A 637 -19.43 -23.06 -1.36
CA ARG A 637 -19.94 -21.74 -1.75
C ARG A 637 -20.36 -21.60 -3.23
N ASP A 638 -19.87 -22.47 -4.11
CA ASP A 638 -20.14 -22.37 -5.56
C ASP A 638 -21.48 -22.98 -6.01
N GLY A 639 -22.40 -23.30 -5.11
CA GLY A 639 -23.81 -23.64 -5.43
C GLY A 639 -23.99 -24.76 -6.44
N ARG A 640 -22.97 -25.59 -6.73
CA ARG A 640 -23.08 -26.78 -7.55
C ARG A 640 -23.33 -27.98 -6.65
N GLY A 641 -24.57 -28.39 -6.64
CA GLY A 641 -25.09 -29.50 -5.87
C GLY A 641 -24.22 -30.75 -5.90
N ASP A 642 -24.04 -31.27 -4.70
CA ASP A 642 -23.46 -32.56 -4.39
C ASP A 642 -24.06 -33.66 -5.31
N PRO A 643 -23.27 -34.35 -6.15
CA PRO A 643 -23.78 -35.47 -6.95
C PRO A 643 -24.10 -36.72 -6.13
N TRP A 644 -23.75 -36.71 -4.84
CA TRP A 644 -23.96 -37.85 -3.93
C TRP A 644 -24.69 -37.36 -2.66
N GLY A 645 -26.03 -37.33 -2.74
CA GLY A 645 -26.92 -36.91 -1.70
C GLY A 645 -26.56 -37.45 -0.31
N THR A 646 -25.98 -36.62 0.54
CA THR A 646 -25.85 -36.86 1.97
C THR A 646 -27.21 -36.63 2.65
N PRO A 647 -27.72 -37.53 3.47
CA PRO A 647 -29.00 -37.32 4.15
C PRO A 647 -28.88 -36.19 5.15
N PRO A 648 -29.96 -35.40 5.34
CA PRO A 648 -29.95 -34.19 6.17
C PRO A 648 -29.62 -34.51 7.63
N ARG A 649 -28.71 -33.72 8.22
CA ARG A 649 -28.42 -33.72 9.65
C ARG A 649 -29.71 -33.45 10.43
N ARG A 650 -30.06 -34.37 11.33
CA ARG A 650 -31.14 -34.20 12.28
C ARG A 650 -30.83 -33.04 13.24
N PRO A 651 -31.85 -32.25 13.61
CA PRO A 651 -31.69 -31.16 14.58
C PRO A 651 -31.41 -31.72 15.98
N SER A 652 -30.57 -31.01 16.72
CA SER A 652 -30.21 -31.23 18.10
C SER A 652 -31.47 -31.28 18.98
N MET A 653 -31.75 -32.42 19.59
CA MET A 653 -32.76 -32.56 20.63
C MET A 653 -32.19 -32.09 21.97
N GLU A 654 -32.94 -31.19 22.56
CA GLU A 654 -32.87 -30.75 23.94
C GLU A 654 -33.02 -31.92 24.94
N ARG A 655 -32.39 -31.74 26.08
CA ARG A 655 -32.43 -32.54 27.28
C ARG A 655 -33.89 -32.80 27.74
N PHE A 656 -34.23 -34.05 28.00
CA PHE A 656 -35.18 -34.44 29.06
C PHE A 656 -34.53 -35.54 29.91
N GLY A 657 -34.69 -35.32 31.23
CA GLY A 657 -34.18 -36.19 32.28
C GLY A 657 -35.04 -37.39 32.56
N GLU A 658 -34.57 -38.20 33.45
CA GLU A 658 -35.18 -39.11 34.41
C GLU A 658 -34.54 -40.49 34.45
N GLY A 659 -34.04 -40.78 35.65
CA GLY A 659 -33.51 -42.07 36.11
C GLY A 659 -34.68 -43.01 36.51
N PRO A 660 -34.59 -43.97 37.42
CA PRO A 660 -33.43 -44.54 38.09
C PRO A 660 -33.44 -46.08 38.10
N LEU A 661 -32.49 -46.78 38.71
CA LEU A 661 -32.50 -48.02 39.54
C LEU A 661 -31.12 -48.69 39.46
N GLY A 662 -30.32 -48.91 40.47
CA GLY A 662 -30.51 -49.68 41.65
C GLY A 662 -29.18 -50.33 41.93
N GLY A 663 -28.70 -50.30 43.15
CA GLY A 663 -27.72 -51.25 43.68
C GLY A 663 -26.50 -50.61 44.37
N ALA A 664 -26.62 -50.42 45.68
CA ALA A 664 -25.54 -50.16 46.64
C ALA A 664 -24.83 -51.48 47.02
N PRO A 665 -23.86 -51.60 47.91
CA PRO A 665 -23.31 -50.64 48.88
C PRO A 665 -21.81 -50.77 49.18
N THR A 666 -21.37 -49.94 50.19
CA THR A 666 -20.22 -50.03 51.11
C THR A 666 -19.00 -49.26 50.68
N GLY A 667 -18.36 -48.46 51.50
CA GLY A 667 -18.50 -48.04 52.86
C GLY A 667 -17.32 -47.18 53.29
N LEU A 668 -17.58 -46.34 54.35
CA LEU A 668 -16.63 -45.75 55.29
C LEU A 668 -15.56 -44.76 54.76
N GLY A 669 -15.38 -43.59 55.25
CA GLY A 669 -15.81 -42.91 56.44
C GLY A 669 -15.13 -41.56 56.62
N ARG A 670 -15.79 -40.67 57.37
CA ARG A 670 -15.31 -39.62 58.30
C ARG A 670 -14.43 -38.50 57.70
N GLY A 671 -14.71 -37.30 57.95
CA GLY A 671 -15.34 -36.39 58.85
C GLY A 671 -14.90 -35.02 58.42
N GLY A 672 -15.62 -34.02 58.68
CA GLY A 672 -16.19 -33.28 59.69
C GLY A 672 -16.26 -31.85 59.22
N LEU A 673 -17.43 -31.26 59.27
CA LEU A 673 -17.89 -30.13 60.10
C LEU A 673 -17.19 -28.80 59.79
N GLU A 674 -17.79 -27.71 59.53
CA GLU A 674 -18.96 -26.95 60.00
C GLU A 674 -19.23 -25.85 59.01
N SER A 675 -20.34 -25.57 58.49
CA SER A 675 -21.59 -25.01 59.01
C SER A 675 -21.69 -23.49 58.98
N TYR A 676 -22.89 -23.09 58.65
CA TYR A 676 -23.61 -21.82 58.76
C TYR A 676 -23.58 -20.94 57.51
N GLY A 677 -24.68 -20.59 56.93
CA GLY A 677 -26.10 -20.67 57.24
C GLY A 677 -26.79 -19.45 56.61
N ARG A 678 -27.80 -19.76 55.82
CA ARG A 678 -29.13 -19.10 55.68
C ARG A 678 -29.16 -17.56 55.79
N SER A 679 -30.05 -16.84 55.13
CA SER A 679 -31.36 -17.01 54.48
C SER A 679 -31.77 -15.64 53.96
N ALA A 680 -32.32 -15.51 52.77
CA ALA A 680 -33.74 -15.35 52.43
C ALA A 680 -34.45 -14.13 53.02
N ARG A 681 -35.15 -13.46 52.16
CA ARG A 681 -36.43 -12.75 52.22
C ARG A 681 -36.40 -11.26 52.42
N ASP A 682 -36.95 -10.66 51.44
CA ASP A 682 -38.31 -10.07 51.32
C ASP A 682 -38.46 -8.59 51.74
N ARG A 683 -39.06 -7.89 50.81
CA ARG A 683 -40.11 -6.90 50.91
C ARG A 683 -39.79 -5.44 51.25
N GLU A 684 -40.26 -4.66 50.29
CA GLU A 684 -41.23 -3.54 50.43
C GLU A 684 -41.01 -2.57 51.57
N ASP A 685 -40.89 -1.31 51.18
CA ASP A 685 -41.91 -0.25 51.46
C ASP A 685 -41.21 1.13 51.26
N GLU A 686 -41.76 1.86 50.29
CA GLU A 686 -42.58 3.06 50.42
C GLU A 686 -42.08 4.21 51.31
N ARG A 687 -42.26 5.36 50.68
CA ARG A 687 -42.66 6.70 51.24
C ARG A 687 -41.59 7.78 51.21
N ARG A 688 -41.88 8.67 50.31
CA ARG A 688 -42.64 9.96 50.47
C ARG A 688 -41.69 11.15 50.80
N PHE A 689 -41.78 12.10 49.98
CA PHE A 689 -42.30 13.48 50.03
C PHE A 689 -41.70 14.19 48.82
N GLY A 690 -42.39 14.87 47.96
CA GLY A 690 -43.64 15.59 48.05
C GLY A 690 -43.47 16.92 47.36
N VAL A 691 -44.42 17.17 46.45
CA VAL A 691 -45.07 18.44 46.17
C VAL A 691 -44.38 19.38 45.17
N GLY A 692 -44.91 19.55 43.99
CA GLY A 692 -45.51 20.71 43.46
C GLY A 692 -45.61 20.68 41.91
N GLY A 693 -46.77 20.26 41.38
CA GLY A 693 -47.28 20.80 40.12
C GLY A 693 -48.41 21.78 40.51
N PRO A 694 -49.24 22.20 39.60
CA PRO A 694 -49.15 22.42 38.15
C PRO A 694 -49.55 23.84 37.75
N ASN A 695 -49.45 24.24 36.47
CA ASN A 695 -50.51 25.05 35.89
C ASN A 695 -50.52 25.04 34.35
N ARG A 696 -51.64 24.67 33.86
CA ARG A 696 -52.21 24.94 32.54
C ARG A 696 -52.50 26.42 32.34
N PHE A 697 -52.40 26.87 31.10
CA PHE A 697 -53.30 27.76 30.38
C PHE A 697 -52.84 27.63 28.91
N ALA A 698 -53.52 27.06 27.95
CA ALA A 698 -54.80 27.36 27.31
C ALA A 698 -54.91 28.78 26.77
N GLY A 699 -55.06 28.82 25.48
CA GLY A 699 -55.76 29.90 24.83
C GLY A 699 -55.10 30.34 23.54
N ASP A 700 -55.79 29.90 22.47
CA ASP A 700 -56.32 30.63 21.31
C ASP A 700 -55.29 31.28 20.34
N GLY A 701 -55.39 31.06 19.04
CA GLY A 701 -56.53 30.98 18.16
C GLY A 701 -56.31 31.94 16.99
N GLY A 702 -56.53 31.47 15.80
CA GLY A 702 -56.54 32.27 14.56
C GLY A 702 -55.53 31.77 13.57
N GLY A 703 -55.73 31.06 12.52
CA GLY A 703 -56.94 30.88 11.71
C GLY A 703 -56.99 31.95 10.61
N TYR A 704 -56.52 31.65 9.41
CA TYR A 704 -57.06 32.15 8.12
C TYR A 704 -56.27 31.39 7.05
N SER A 705 -56.86 30.38 6.41
CA SER A 705 -57.71 30.42 5.17
C SER A 705 -56.95 30.76 3.94
N ASN A 706 -56.86 29.71 3.12
CA ASN A 706 -56.81 29.76 1.66
C ASN A 706 -57.96 30.60 1.08
N PRO A 707 -57.88 31.20 -0.08
CA PRO A 707 -58.58 30.60 -1.19
C PRO A 707 -57.90 30.62 -2.56
N ASP A 708 -58.20 29.52 -3.29
CA ASP A 708 -58.81 29.51 -4.62
C ASP A 708 -57.95 30.03 -5.79
N ALA A 709 -57.68 29.15 -6.72
CA ALA A 709 -58.52 28.64 -7.81
C ALA A 709 -58.54 29.56 -9.04
N GLY A 710 -58.22 28.98 -10.15
CA GLY A 710 -58.43 29.55 -11.53
C GLY A 710 -57.50 28.79 -12.46
N ASP A 711 -57.76 27.67 -13.00
CA ASP A 711 -58.69 27.27 -14.09
C ASP A 711 -58.36 27.98 -15.43
N GLY A 712 -58.14 27.14 -16.45
CA GLY A 712 -57.95 27.51 -17.84
C GLY A 712 -57.06 26.50 -18.54
N GLY A 713 -57.36 25.37 -18.87
CA GLY A 713 -58.21 24.65 -19.78
C GLY A 713 -58.17 25.19 -21.21
N MET A 714 -57.51 24.37 -22.08
CA MET A 714 -58.03 24.16 -23.44
C MET A 714 -57.32 22.97 -24.10
N ASP A 715 -58.15 22.00 -24.38
CA ASP A 715 -58.09 20.90 -25.28
C ASP A 715 -57.69 21.29 -26.74
N TYR A 716 -57.16 20.32 -27.42
CA TYR A 716 -57.53 19.75 -28.74
C TYR A 716 -56.53 18.61 -29.03
N ALA A 717 -56.92 17.37 -28.97
CA ALA A 717 -57.77 16.52 -29.81
C ALA A 717 -57.17 16.22 -31.19
N GLY A 718 -57.15 14.92 -31.40
CA GLY A 718 -57.15 14.26 -32.70
C GLY A 718 -55.82 13.58 -33.01
N GLY A 719 -55.71 12.27 -33.10
CA GLY A 719 -56.61 11.32 -33.69
C GLY A 719 -55.85 10.49 -34.69
N GLY A 720 -55.97 9.20 -34.60
CA GLY A 720 -55.97 8.28 -35.73
C GLY A 720 -54.74 7.34 -35.78
N ASP A 721 -54.80 6.16 -35.24
CA ASP A 721 -55.31 4.90 -35.86
C ASP A 721 -54.51 4.34 -37.05
N GLY A 722 -54.24 3.06 -37.01
CA GLY A 722 -53.85 2.15 -38.10
C GLY A 722 -52.59 1.37 -37.79
N GLY A 723 -52.55 0.27 -37.24
CA GLY A 723 -53.25 -1.00 -37.46
C GLY A 723 -52.77 -1.72 -38.72
N SER A 724 -51.91 -2.69 -38.58
CA SER A 724 -52.15 -4.03 -39.19
C SER A 724 -50.90 -4.95 -39.09
N ARG A 725 -51.21 -6.07 -38.57
CA ARG A 725 -50.51 -7.34 -38.74
C ARG A 725 -50.27 -7.67 -40.20
N PHE A 726 -49.19 -8.42 -40.52
CA PHE A 726 -49.29 -9.64 -41.32
C PHE A 726 -48.05 -10.50 -41.06
N ALA A 727 -48.34 -11.75 -40.82
CA ALA A 727 -47.50 -12.90 -40.82
C ALA A 727 -47.32 -13.42 -42.25
N GLY A 728 -46.34 -14.31 -42.49
CA GLY A 728 -46.12 -15.14 -43.60
C GLY A 728 -44.66 -15.53 -43.76
N ASP A 729 -44.17 -16.65 -43.28
CA ASP A 729 -44.09 -18.00 -43.86
C ASP A 729 -43.42 -18.04 -45.23
N GLY A 730 -42.49 -19.01 -45.35
CA GLY A 730 -42.04 -19.63 -46.60
C GLY A 730 -40.51 -19.67 -46.66
N SER A 731 -39.78 -20.69 -46.20
CA SER A 731 -39.59 -22.06 -46.69
C SER A 731 -38.85 -22.17 -48.02
N SER A 732 -37.93 -23.14 -48.03
CA SER A 732 -37.21 -23.80 -49.15
C SER A 732 -35.90 -23.13 -49.56
N GLY A 733 -34.77 -23.80 -49.66
CA GLY A 733 -34.49 -25.19 -49.85
C GLY A 733 -33.47 -25.29 -51.01
N TYR A 734 -32.67 -26.33 -50.94
CA TYR A 734 -31.75 -26.83 -51.97
C TYR A 734 -30.28 -26.33 -51.87
N GLU A 735 -29.39 -27.26 -51.44
CA GLU A 735 -28.70 -28.35 -52.13
C GLU A 735 -27.98 -27.85 -53.39
N ASP A 736 -26.73 -28.01 -53.52
CA ASP A 736 -25.93 -29.19 -53.86
C ASP A 736 -24.46 -28.76 -54.16
N ARG A 737 -23.50 -29.50 -53.58
CA ARG A 737 -22.65 -30.55 -54.15
C ARG A 737 -21.47 -30.11 -55.03
N TYR A 738 -20.40 -30.88 -54.73
CA TYR A 738 -19.20 -31.23 -55.51
C TYR A 738 -18.05 -30.17 -55.42
N GLY A 739 -16.84 -30.56 -55.16
CA GLY A 739 -16.19 -31.85 -55.06
C GLY A 739 -14.74 -31.73 -55.44
N GLY A 740 -13.92 -32.47 -54.80
CA GLY A 740 -12.71 -33.02 -55.33
C GLY A 740 -11.52 -32.06 -55.51
N GLY A 741 -10.36 -32.33 -55.13
CA GLY A 741 -9.65 -33.55 -54.89
C GLY A 741 -8.15 -33.23 -54.88
N TYR A 742 -7.42 -33.94 -54.08
CA TYR A 742 -6.08 -34.47 -54.26
C TYR A 742 -4.99 -33.69 -54.99
N GLY A 743 -3.82 -33.64 -54.34
CA GLY A 743 -2.56 -33.46 -55.01
C GLY A 743 -1.36 -33.32 -54.08
N ALA A 744 -0.84 -34.44 -53.57
CA ALA A 744 0.47 -34.57 -52.97
C ALA A 744 1.57 -34.59 -54.05
N SER A 745 2.75 -34.08 -53.71
CA SER A 745 4.10 -34.62 -54.05
C SER A 745 5.10 -33.49 -53.78
N ARG A 746 6.03 -33.64 -52.86
CA ARG A 746 7.29 -34.40 -52.88
C ARG A 746 8.34 -33.83 -53.85
N TYR A 747 9.53 -33.59 -53.23
CA TYR A 747 10.91 -33.56 -53.73
C TYR A 747 11.33 -32.31 -54.52
N GLY A 748 12.44 -31.70 -54.28
CA GLY A 748 13.76 -32.28 -54.20
C GLY A 748 14.84 -31.18 -54.00
N ASP A 749 15.87 -31.68 -53.55
CA ASP A 749 17.22 -31.24 -53.28
C ASP A 749 17.94 -30.38 -54.35
N ALA A 750 19.05 -29.86 -53.84
CA ALA A 750 20.35 -29.60 -54.46
C ALA A 750 20.69 -28.10 -54.59
N ALA A 751 21.62 -27.60 -53.81
CA ALA A 751 23.08 -27.77 -53.81
C ALA A 751 23.80 -26.80 -54.73
N SER A 752 24.88 -26.22 -54.15
CA SER A 752 26.07 -25.64 -54.78
C SER A 752 25.86 -24.24 -55.33
N GLY A 753 26.70 -23.28 -55.03
CA GLY A 753 28.10 -23.27 -54.72
C GLY A 753 28.68 -21.92 -55.19
N GLY A 754 29.67 -21.44 -54.48
CA GLY A 754 30.74 -20.73 -55.10
C GLY A 754 30.82 -19.23 -54.80
N ALA A 755 31.63 -18.90 -53.84
CA ALA A 755 32.95 -18.32 -53.96
C ALA A 755 33.08 -16.86 -54.46
N GLY A 756 33.65 -16.05 -53.64
CA GLY A 756 34.87 -15.40 -54.01
C GLY A 756 34.95 -13.90 -53.77
N GLY A 757 35.92 -13.53 -52.94
CA GLY A 757 36.82 -12.42 -53.11
C GLY A 757 36.49 -11.15 -52.35
N SER A 758 37.11 -10.88 -51.21
CA SER A 758 38.43 -10.35 -51.00
C SER A 758 38.66 -8.95 -51.59
N SER A 759 38.83 -7.99 -50.68
CA SER A 759 40.03 -7.13 -50.51
C SER A 759 39.63 -5.78 -49.95
N ARG A 760 40.09 -5.45 -48.73
CA ARG A 760 41.30 -4.66 -48.42
C ARG A 760 41.32 -3.27 -49.04
N ASN A 761 41.31 -2.29 -48.20
CA ASN A 761 42.32 -1.37 -47.75
C ASN A 761 41.73 0.02 -47.53
N ARG A 762 41.97 0.54 -46.34
CA ARG A 762 43.01 1.48 -45.89
C ARG A 762 42.82 2.90 -46.33
N ASN A 763 42.83 3.71 -45.23
CA ASN A 763 43.51 4.99 -45.02
C ASN A 763 43.10 6.15 -45.93
N ASP A 764 42.72 7.26 -45.32
CA ASP A 764 43.63 8.38 -44.98
C ASP A 764 42.78 9.61 -44.60
N ASP A 765 43.10 10.12 -43.47
CA ASP A 765 42.98 11.54 -43.15
C ASP A 765 44.01 12.31 -44.01
N PRO A 766 43.82 13.57 -44.41
CA PRO A 766 44.22 14.68 -43.60
C PRO A 766 43.52 16.04 -43.83
N PHE A 767 43.55 16.83 -42.76
CA PHE A 767 43.82 18.28 -42.66
C PHE A 767 43.13 19.32 -43.56
N SER A 768 42.59 20.30 -42.85
CA SER A 768 42.83 21.75 -42.86
C SER A 768 41.82 22.69 -43.51
N ASP A 769 41.55 23.70 -42.70
CA ASP A 769 41.36 25.12 -43.00
C ASP A 769 40.01 25.66 -43.46
N GLY A 770 39.45 26.44 -42.54
CA GLY A 770 39.43 27.87 -42.77
C GLY A 770 38.05 28.52 -43.01
N ARG A 771 37.68 29.32 -42.05
CA ARG A 771 36.95 30.63 -42.16
C ARG A 771 35.45 30.70 -42.09
N THR A 772 35.05 31.23 -40.91
CA THR A 772 34.28 32.49 -40.69
C THR A 772 32.92 32.67 -41.36
N GLY A 773 31.91 32.80 -40.51
CA GLY A 773 30.68 33.49 -40.80
C GLY A 773 29.63 33.27 -39.66
N PRO A 774 28.86 34.28 -39.29
CA PRO A 774 28.34 34.40 -37.94
C PRO A 774 26.99 33.71 -37.80
N TYR A 775 26.81 33.00 -36.68
CA TYR A 775 25.48 32.57 -36.18
C TYR A 775 24.73 33.77 -35.65
N PRO A 776 23.41 33.93 -35.93
CA PRO A 776 22.57 34.82 -35.17
C PRO A 776 22.26 34.15 -33.84
N ARG A 777 22.63 34.84 -32.78
CA ARG A 777 22.15 34.55 -31.42
C ARG A 777 20.64 34.85 -31.38
N ASP A 778 19.83 33.85 -31.32
CA ASP A 778 18.47 33.97 -30.85
C ASP A 778 18.53 33.82 -29.33
N SER A 779 18.62 34.96 -28.67
CA SER A 779 18.43 35.11 -27.25
C SER A 779 16.91 35.21 -26.98
N SER A 780 16.25 34.06 -26.79
CA SER A 780 14.97 34.05 -26.07
C SER A 780 15.30 34.14 -24.58
N GLU A 781 15.50 35.34 -24.08
CA GLU A 781 15.32 35.70 -22.69
C GLU A 781 13.86 35.41 -22.32
N ILE A 782 13.63 34.31 -21.64
CA ILE A 782 12.40 34.08 -20.90
C ILE A 782 12.44 35.08 -19.75
N ALA A 783 11.70 36.17 -19.88
CA ALA A 783 11.54 37.14 -18.82
C ALA A 783 10.88 36.45 -17.61
N ARG A 784 11.64 36.28 -16.55
CA ARG A 784 11.11 35.92 -15.24
C ARG A 784 10.19 37.05 -14.79
N SER A 785 8.92 36.77 -14.64
CA SER A 785 7.95 37.73 -14.11
C SER A 785 8.07 37.78 -12.60
N ASP A 786 8.58 38.89 -12.09
CA ASP A 786 8.72 39.19 -10.67
C ASP A 786 7.43 39.83 -10.12
N TRP A 787 7.00 39.42 -8.95
CA TRP A 787 5.81 39.90 -8.28
C TRP A 787 6.14 40.85 -7.13
N ALA A 788 5.42 41.92 -7.02
CA ALA A 788 5.43 42.80 -5.87
C ALA A 788 4.17 42.64 -5.02
N VAL A 789 4.37 42.47 -3.72
CA VAL A 789 3.28 42.39 -2.73
C VAL A 789 2.85 43.81 -2.33
N THR A 790 1.57 44.13 -2.40
CA THR A 790 1.00 45.35 -1.83
C THR A 790 0.68 45.10 -0.37
N PRO A 791 1.15 45.94 0.58
CA PRO A 791 0.73 45.83 1.97
C PRO A 791 -0.73 46.25 2.10
N ASP A 792 -1.50 45.43 2.77
CA ASP A 792 -2.88 45.71 3.13
C ASP A 792 -2.91 46.84 4.16
N SER A 793 -3.43 48.02 3.80
CA SER A 793 -3.64 49.15 4.70
C SER A 793 -4.96 48.97 5.45
N GLY A 794 -4.98 48.09 6.44
CA GLY A 794 -6.03 48.04 7.44
C GLY A 794 -5.73 49.04 8.57
N ALA A 795 -6.29 50.23 8.49
CA ALA A 795 -6.29 51.20 9.57
C ALA A 795 -7.12 50.70 10.76
N GLY A 796 -6.47 50.43 11.87
CA GLY A 796 -7.06 50.32 13.18
C GLY A 796 -6.43 51.38 14.08
N GLU A 797 -7.23 52.35 14.49
CA GLU A 797 -6.84 53.44 15.38
C GLU A 797 -6.24 52.95 16.70
N PRO A 798 -5.32 53.76 17.30
CA PRO A 798 -4.76 53.44 18.59
C PRO A 798 -5.58 54.09 19.72
N ASP A 799 -5.94 53.28 20.68
CA ASP A 799 -6.44 53.80 21.99
C ASP A 799 -5.28 54.22 22.90
N ARG A 800 -5.45 55.40 23.47
CA ARG A 800 -4.50 56.08 24.35
C ARG A 800 -4.65 55.58 25.80
N GLY A 801 -3.57 55.16 26.38
CA GLY A 801 -3.48 54.93 27.84
C GLY A 801 -2.11 55.27 28.39
N ARG A 802 -2.03 56.43 29.05
CA ARG A 802 -0.92 56.99 29.83
C ARG A 802 -0.44 56.08 30.94
N GLY A 803 0.85 56.17 31.26
CA GLY A 803 1.36 55.81 32.58
C GLY A 803 2.89 55.79 32.70
N ASP A 804 3.42 56.88 33.12
CA ASP A 804 4.74 57.36 33.52
C ASP A 804 5.61 56.44 34.40
N ARG A 805 6.96 56.79 34.28
CA ARG A 805 8.08 56.72 35.25
C ARG A 805 8.78 55.34 35.42
N ALA A 806 10.06 55.31 35.47
CA ALA A 806 11.25 56.11 35.58
C ALA A 806 12.44 55.18 35.82
N ALA A 807 13.54 55.51 35.19
CA ALA A 807 14.91 55.52 35.70
C ALA A 807 15.55 54.20 36.26
N GLY A 808 16.69 53.87 35.70
CA GLY A 808 17.72 53.06 36.35
C GLY A 808 18.82 52.59 35.41
N ALA A 809 19.74 53.49 35.14
CA ALA A 809 21.03 53.18 34.45
C ALA A 809 21.94 52.31 35.34
N ARG A 810 22.76 51.49 34.72
CA ARG A 810 24.19 51.18 34.99
C ARG A 810 24.61 50.08 34.04
N ASP A 811 25.38 50.41 33.04
CA ASP A 811 26.85 50.35 32.87
C ASP A 811 27.50 49.06 33.37
N SER A 812 28.03 48.29 32.42
CA SER A 812 29.41 47.80 32.48
C SER A 812 29.71 46.83 31.34
N SER A 813 30.46 47.30 30.35
CA SER A 813 31.75 46.83 29.86
C SER A 813 31.88 45.33 29.46
N TRP A 814 32.14 45.18 28.21
CA TRP A 814 32.82 44.07 27.58
C TRP A 814 34.30 43.99 27.94
N PRO A 815 34.97 42.83 27.85
CA PRO A 815 36.10 42.79 26.95
C PRO A 815 36.09 41.58 26.00
N GLU A 816 36.53 41.90 24.79
CA GLU A 816 37.03 40.98 23.77
C GLU A 816 38.16 40.11 24.30
N SER A 817 38.18 38.85 23.94
CA SER A 817 39.40 38.07 23.85
C SER A 817 39.38 37.16 22.64
N VAL A 818 40.20 37.53 21.67
CA VAL A 818 40.75 36.80 20.54
C VAL A 818 41.38 35.49 21.05
N GLN A 819 41.08 34.38 20.49
CA GLN A 819 41.86 33.18 20.58
C GLN A 819 42.15 32.58 19.18
N GLU A 820 43.44 32.49 18.92
CA GLU A 820 44.09 31.86 17.76
C GLU A 820 43.84 30.35 17.64
N PRO A 821 44.04 29.74 16.44
CA PRO A 821 43.74 28.33 16.17
C PRO A 821 44.86 27.43 16.77
N ARG A 822 44.43 26.38 17.48
CA ARG A 822 45.32 25.33 18.03
C ARG A 822 45.71 24.35 16.96
N GLN A 823 46.98 24.09 16.81
CA GLN A 823 47.66 23.07 16.04
C GLN A 823 47.33 21.64 16.55
N PRO A 824 47.38 20.59 15.71
CA PRO A 824 47.08 19.20 16.09
C PRO A 824 48.16 18.57 16.93
N ARG A 825 47.77 17.92 18.02
CA ARG A 825 48.67 17.15 18.90
C ARG A 825 49.20 15.91 18.19
N ARG A 826 50.54 15.69 18.27
CA ARG A 826 51.29 14.51 17.87
C ARG A 826 50.88 13.30 18.77
N ARG A 827 50.71 12.16 18.15
CA ARG A 827 50.55 10.85 18.82
C ARG A 827 51.86 10.48 19.56
N PRO A 828 51.77 9.81 20.72
CA PRO A 828 52.96 9.26 21.38
C PRO A 828 53.47 8.03 20.64
N ALA A 829 54.75 7.82 20.69
CA ALA A 829 55.48 6.71 20.09
C ALA A 829 55.12 5.38 20.78
N LEU A 830 55.03 4.34 19.97
CA LEU A 830 54.85 2.96 20.43
C LEU A 830 56.10 2.45 21.19
N ASP A 831 55.82 1.77 22.26
CA ASP A 831 56.80 1.09 23.15
C ASP A 831 57.34 -0.16 22.44
N PRO A 832 58.67 -0.39 22.43
CA PRO A 832 59.28 -1.49 21.67
C PRO A 832 59.13 -2.89 22.33
N ASP A 833 58.42 -3.04 23.46
CA ASP A 833 58.37 -4.29 24.21
C ASP A 833 56.93 -4.89 24.36
N ASP A 834 56.08 -4.77 23.33
CA ASP A 834 54.77 -5.42 23.30
C ASP A 834 54.87 -6.85 22.70
N PRO A 835 54.55 -7.94 23.43
CA PRO A 835 54.72 -9.34 23.00
C PRO A 835 53.72 -9.84 21.97
N TRP A 836 52.83 -9.00 21.39
CA TRP A 836 51.73 -9.44 20.52
C TRP A 836 51.76 -8.85 19.09
N ALA A 837 52.94 -8.43 18.64
CA ALA A 837 53.11 -7.91 17.30
C ALA A 837 53.68 -8.95 16.32
N ASP A 838 53.15 -10.16 16.26
CA ASP A 838 53.34 -11.10 15.14
C ASP A 838 52.29 -12.21 15.25
N GLY A 839 51.25 -12.11 14.34
CA GLY A 839 50.25 -13.16 14.21
C GLY A 839 49.11 -12.70 13.27
#